data_91db59b83e754dc118221b080cd731d2
#
_entry.id   91db59b83e754dc118221b080cd731d2
#
_cell.length_a   1.000
_cell.length_b   1.000
_cell.length_c   1.000
_cell.angle_alpha   90.00
_cell.angle_beta   90.00
_cell.angle_gamma   90.00
#
_symmetry.space_group_name_H-M   'P 1'
#
loop_
_entity.id
_entity.type
_entity.pdbx_description
1 polymer ?
#
loop_
_entity_poly.entity_id
_entity_poly.type
_entity_poly.pdbx_seq_one_letter_code
_entity_poly.pdbx_strand_id
1 'polypeptide(L)'
;MMQRYRILLLSLLFLAAPLAAEAQVPTFEEVAGHAFGERITQAYQMQQYLQAVADASDRVVVEQIGTSWQGRPLMHAIVTSPENHARLDAIKANAQRLGDPRGLSDTDAERLFNEQPAIFWYGGSIHGFELSGTEGGLKMLERLTTQDDADTQRILENTVVIIDPILNPDGRDAFAYHNHDRVGQEANPDNQDWSNDFTSWEALKYRTSHYFFDINRDWFAHTHRETQARVPVLQEWRPQAGIDAHEMGANVEFYVDPPTDPVGPFFPNYATEWFERFGEAHAQGFDARGVDYMTRERFNYFYPAYTTSYLSYQGAVGMLYEQGSSRGLALTRPDGTVRTLEDALMNQYTAFEAALVLTANEREALLRDYVAAHRDAIADGEQGTRRYVLPADGGDPLMIAEVVNLLQRSGVEVNRLTAEASLRGVTDRNGDSVGNRTFAAGSYVIDAAQPRNRFIRVMLEPEVPVPQDFLEEARARVDRAENPRFYDITAWSLPLLYGIEGFSSTDGRGLASQRVEEPVTPEQPTFARAQYAYLIDGTQAAGLPALIHLKKQGYRVALLQHGTRIQGQDYAAGTGIVYAGQAEDSVHDDVRDVADRYALSVSGVNTGLAEGDRPSLGSGDVIYLKEPSVAMLAEEPIQPYSFGWAWFTLDQQYELPVSMLRVPSLRSANLSEYDTIIVPEIYGTGAMERLAGADGLERLARWVRDGGTLVTLGSGTEVARHLELIALRSWYDEEEHADSLRVSVPGAMVATSLDRNHWLAAGVPEGFRGLTNSNRLYLAPEGAPSPRQRAGVTYASGNDFAYSGHMWQESEERLPGAVFAYEERVGSGRVIAFAEDINFRAYYRGGNRLFLNAVLAGPSAP
;
A
#
# COMPACT_ATOMS: atom_id res chain seq x y z
N MET A 1 -43.83 85.87 -37.55
CA MET A 1 -42.96 86.25 -36.46
C MET A 1 -42.97 85.14 -35.47
N MET A 2 -41.87 84.41 -35.44
CA MET A 2 -41.74 83.19 -34.66
C MET A 2 -40.84 83.42 -33.46
N GLN A 3 -41.35 83.10 -32.26
CA GLN A 3 -40.58 83.20 -31.04
C GLN A 3 -40.29 81.77 -30.55
N ARG A 4 -38.98 81.49 -30.39
CA ARG A 4 -38.38 80.18 -29.98
C ARG A 4 -38.50 80.01 -28.46
N TYR A 5 -39.12 78.96 -27.98
CA TYR A 5 -38.96 78.45 -26.60
C TYR A 5 -37.99 77.27 -26.56
N ARG A 6 -36.88 77.45 -25.83
CA ARG A 6 -35.96 76.37 -25.45
C ARG A 6 -36.46 75.77 -24.14
N ILE A 7 -36.77 74.48 -24.13
CA ILE A 7 -37.06 73.69 -22.97
C ILE A 7 -35.72 73.01 -22.60
N LEU A 8 -35.23 73.32 -21.34
CA LEU A 8 -34.10 72.57 -20.75
C LEU A 8 -34.66 71.29 -20.08
N LEU A 9 -34.32 70.10 -20.61
CA LEU A 9 -34.52 68.83 -19.93
C LEU A 9 -33.26 68.56 -19.06
N LEU A 10 -33.41 68.57 -17.74
CA LEU A 10 -32.44 68.04 -16.77
C LEU A 10 -32.64 66.55 -16.74
N SER A 11 -31.69 65.75 -17.29
CA SER A 11 -31.60 64.32 -17.16
C SER A 11 -30.90 63.99 -15.82
N LEU A 12 -31.63 63.56 -14.80
CA LEU A 12 -31.03 62.89 -13.65
C LEU A 12 -30.67 61.48 -14.07
N LEU A 13 -29.38 61.22 -14.29
CA LEU A 13 -28.86 59.85 -14.32
C LEU A 13 -28.75 59.33 -12.87
N PHE A 14 -29.70 58.49 -12.51
CA PHE A 14 -29.50 57.55 -11.38
C PHE A 14 -28.47 56.50 -11.79
N LEU A 15 -27.24 56.60 -11.27
CA LEU A 15 -26.33 55.43 -11.24
C LEU A 15 -26.92 54.46 -10.21
N ALA A 16 -27.71 53.48 -10.67
CA ALA A 16 -27.94 52.28 -9.95
C ALA A 16 -26.63 51.43 -10.10
N ALA A 17 -25.80 51.44 -9.06
CA ALA A 17 -24.79 50.36 -8.94
C ALA A 17 -25.59 49.04 -8.89
N PRO A 18 -25.24 48.00 -9.66
CA PRO A 18 -25.83 46.71 -9.47
C PRO A 18 -25.42 46.27 -8.05
N LEU A 19 -26.41 46.14 -7.16
CA LEU A 19 -26.25 45.25 -6.02
C LEU A 19 -25.93 43.89 -6.63
N ALA A 20 -24.69 43.43 -6.50
CA ALA A 20 -24.38 42.04 -6.75
C ALA A 20 -25.33 41.27 -5.82
N ALA A 21 -26.35 40.61 -6.36
CA ALA A 21 -27.06 39.61 -5.60
C ALA A 21 -25.98 38.59 -5.19
N GLU A 22 -25.80 38.37 -3.89
CA GLU A 22 -24.98 37.24 -3.40
C GLU A 22 -25.51 36.01 -4.12
N ALA A 23 -24.66 35.33 -4.87
CA ALA A 23 -25.04 34.12 -5.56
C ALA A 23 -25.47 33.10 -4.49
N GLN A 24 -26.70 32.65 -4.52
CA GLN A 24 -27.19 31.66 -3.58
C GLN A 24 -26.40 30.39 -3.84
N VAL A 25 -25.81 29.81 -2.80
CA VAL A 25 -25.10 28.52 -2.89
C VAL A 25 -26.09 27.46 -3.40
N PRO A 26 -25.80 26.76 -4.51
CA PRO A 26 -26.71 25.77 -5.05
C PRO A 26 -26.83 24.55 -4.13
N THR A 27 -28.00 23.97 -4.03
CA THR A 27 -28.21 22.71 -3.33
C THR A 27 -27.55 21.55 -4.09
N PHE A 28 -27.28 20.45 -3.38
CA PHE A 28 -26.75 19.24 -4.00
C PHE A 28 -27.67 18.74 -5.13
N GLU A 29 -29.01 18.70 -4.89
CA GLU A 29 -30.00 18.25 -5.85
C GLU A 29 -30.02 19.08 -7.13
N GLU A 30 -29.86 20.40 -7.04
CA GLU A 30 -29.82 21.30 -8.21
C GLU A 30 -28.61 21.00 -9.11
N VAL A 31 -27.50 20.56 -8.57
CA VAL A 31 -26.26 20.29 -9.32
C VAL A 31 -26.17 18.83 -9.74
N ALA A 32 -26.38 17.89 -8.81
CA ALA A 32 -26.22 16.45 -9.05
C ALA A 32 -27.42 15.84 -9.82
N GLY A 33 -28.60 16.51 -9.80
CA GLY A 33 -29.80 16.04 -10.46
C GLY A 33 -30.58 14.96 -9.72
N HIS A 34 -30.26 14.71 -8.46
CA HIS A 34 -30.95 13.81 -7.52
C HIS A 34 -30.73 14.25 -6.09
N ALA A 35 -31.63 13.90 -5.18
CA ALA A 35 -31.46 14.16 -3.76
C ALA A 35 -30.40 13.23 -3.13
N PHE A 36 -29.85 13.61 -1.97
CA PHE A 36 -28.98 12.75 -1.19
C PHE A 36 -29.65 11.41 -0.87
N GLY A 37 -28.98 10.30 -1.15
CA GLY A 37 -29.47 8.95 -0.87
C GLY A 37 -30.45 8.41 -1.93
N GLU A 38 -30.95 9.22 -2.86
CA GLU A 38 -31.84 8.78 -3.95
C GLU A 38 -31.07 7.96 -5.00
N ARG A 39 -29.85 8.36 -5.29
CA ARG A 39 -28.92 7.66 -6.18
C ARG A 39 -27.52 7.69 -5.61
N ILE A 40 -26.64 6.82 -6.14
CA ILE A 40 -25.22 6.83 -5.78
C ILE A 40 -24.53 7.97 -6.51
N THR A 41 -23.97 8.93 -5.80
CA THR A 41 -23.20 10.05 -6.36
C THR A 41 -21.92 9.54 -7.02
N GLN A 42 -21.77 9.82 -8.31
CA GLN A 42 -20.58 9.49 -9.10
C GLN A 42 -19.49 10.56 -8.92
N ALA A 43 -18.25 10.20 -9.22
CA ALA A 43 -17.10 11.10 -9.06
C ALA A 43 -17.26 12.42 -9.85
N TYR A 44 -17.84 12.39 -11.07
CA TYR A 44 -18.06 13.61 -11.84
C TYR A 44 -19.12 14.52 -11.23
N GLN A 45 -20.21 13.97 -10.63
CA GLN A 45 -21.26 14.74 -9.95
C GLN A 45 -20.71 15.42 -8.70
N MET A 46 -19.92 14.69 -7.90
CA MET A 46 -19.18 15.24 -6.78
C MET A 46 -18.30 16.41 -7.22
N GLN A 47 -17.51 16.24 -8.30
CA GLN A 47 -16.65 17.31 -8.83
C GLN A 47 -17.46 18.54 -9.23
N GLN A 48 -18.58 18.35 -9.94
CA GLN A 48 -19.46 19.45 -10.35
C GLN A 48 -20.05 20.18 -9.14
N TYR A 49 -20.47 19.44 -8.11
CA TYR A 49 -21.02 20.03 -6.89
C TYR A 49 -19.96 20.82 -6.11
N LEU A 50 -18.79 20.25 -5.89
CA LEU A 50 -17.68 20.97 -5.23
C LEU A 50 -17.37 22.29 -5.94
N GLN A 51 -17.24 22.27 -7.27
CA GLN A 51 -16.95 23.47 -8.05
C GLN A 51 -18.09 24.49 -7.96
N ALA A 52 -19.35 24.07 -8.07
CA ALA A 52 -20.50 24.96 -8.00
C ALA A 52 -20.63 25.66 -6.63
N VAL A 53 -20.32 24.94 -5.54
CA VAL A 53 -20.28 25.49 -4.19
C VAL A 53 -19.13 26.48 -4.04
N ALA A 54 -17.93 26.15 -4.54
CA ALA A 54 -16.77 27.03 -4.48
C ALA A 54 -16.97 28.33 -5.28
N ASP A 55 -17.67 28.27 -6.41
CA ASP A 55 -17.98 29.45 -7.23
C ASP A 55 -19.03 30.39 -6.55
N ALA A 56 -19.81 29.88 -5.60
CA ALA A 56 -20.94 30.60 -4.97
C ALA A 56 -20.69 30.97 -3.50
N SER A 57 -19.66 30.45 -2.84
CA SER A 57 -19.39 30.64 -1.40
C SER A 57 -17.95 31.08 -1.14
N ASP A 58 -17.77 32.07 -0.27
CA ASP A 58 -16.46 32.50 0.23
C ASP A 58 -15.94 31.65 1.42
N ARG A 59 -16.71 30.62 1.83
CA ARG A 59 -16.36 29.67 2.90
C ARG A 59 -15.61 28.45 2.41
N VAL A 60 -15.45 28.26 1.09
CA VAL A 60 -14.84 27.05 0.55
C VAL A 60 -13.90 27.31 -0.63
N VAL A 61 -12.78 26.60 -0.62
CA VAL A 61 -11.88 26.47 -1.76
C VAL A 61 -11.77 24.99 -2.14
N VAL A 62 -11.75 24.70 -3.43
CA VAL A 62 -11.64 23.34 -3.94
C VAL A 62 -10.33 23.17 -4.69
N GLU A 63 -9.62 22.10 -4.41
CA GLU A 63 -8.34 21.78 -5.03
C GLU A 63 -8.37 20.38 -5.65
N GLN A 64 -7.78 20.25 -6.84
CA GLN A 64 -7.44 18.96 -7.41
C GLN A 64 -6.03 18.59 -6.98
N ILE A 65 -5.89 17.51 -6.20
CA ILE A 65 -4.62 17.07 -5.61
C ILE A 65 -3.89 16.03 -6.45
N GLY A 66 -4.57 15.43 -7.43
CA GLY A 66 -4.00 14.41 -8.30
C GLY A 66 -5.03 13.76 -9.21
N THR A 67 -4.68 12.58 -9.70
CA THR A 67 -5.56 11.73 -10.51
C THR A 67 -5.40 10.26 -10.12
N SER A 68 -6.52 9.50 -10.15
CA SER A 68 -6.51 8.05 -9.97
C SER A 68 -5.82 7.32 -11.13
N TRP A 69 -5.67 5.99 -11.02
CA TRP A 69 -5.13 5.17 -12.11
C TRP A 69 -5.94 5.27 -13.41
N GLN A 70 -7.26 5.44 -13.33
CA GLN A 70 -8.14 5.61 -14.51
C GLN A 70 -8.29 7.07 -14.94
N GLY A 71 -7.48 7.99 -14.36
CA GLY A 71 -7.43 9.40 -14.75
C GLY A 71 -8.54 10.26 -14.16
N ARG A 72 -9.30 9.77 -13.16
CA ARG A 72 -10.32 10.58 -12.47
C ARG A 72 -9.66 11.57 -11.51
N PRO A 73 -10.14 12.83 -11.44
CA PRO A 73 -9.63 13.81 -10.48
C PRO A 73 -9.80 13.36 -9.05
N LEU A 74 -8.75 13.54 -8.25
CA LEU A 74 -8.78 13.43 -6.80
C LEU A 74 -8.95 14.86 -6.24
N MET A 75 -10.06 15.10 -5.55
CA MET A 75 -10.51 16.43 -5.18
C MET A 75 -10.76 16.52 -3.68
N HIS A 76 -10.46 17.67 -3.09
CA HIS A 76 -10.92 18.00 -1.75
C HIS A 76 -11.47 19.43 -1.66
N ALA A 77 -12.32 19.67 -0.68
CA ALA A 77 -12.81 20.98 -0.32
C ALA A 77 -12.20 21.43 1.02
N ILE A 78 -11.69 22.66 1.08
CA ILE A 78 -11.18 23.31 2.29
C ILE A 78 -12.23 24.30 2.75
N VAL A 79 -12.85 24.05 3.91
CA VAL A 79 -14.01 24.78 4.41
C VAL A 79 -13.66 25.45 5.74
N THR A 80 -13.85 26.76 5.83
CA THR A 80 -13.62 27.56 7.04
C THR A 80 -14.29 28.93 6.91
N SER A 81 -14.14 29.82 7.90
CA SER A 81 -14.66 31.20 7.79
C SER A 81 -13.94 32.02 6.73
N PRO A 82 -14.56 33.04 6.14
CA PRO A 82 -13.89 33.97 5.21
C PRO A 82 -12.64 34.61 5.80
N GLU A 83 -12.62 34.90 7.10
CA GLU A 83 -11.47 35.46 7.82
C GLU A 83 -10.31 34.47 7.87
N ASN A 84 -10.59 33.18 8.08
CA ASN A 84 -9.58 32.14 8.03
C ASN A 84 -9.09 31.90 6.58
N HIS A 85 -9.97 31.93 5.57
CA HIS A 85 -9.58 31.86 4.16
C HIS A 85 -8.58 32.96 3.77
N ALA A 86 -8.78 34.19 4.26
CA ALA A 86 -7.86 35.29 4.01
C ALA A 86 -6.42 35.07 4.55
N ARG A 87 -6.21 34.06 5.42
CA ARG A 87 -4.93 33.77 6.07
C ARG A 87 -4.52 32.29 6.03
N LEU A 88 -5.01 31.49 5.07
CA LEU A 88 -4.71 30.07 4.97
C LEU A 88 -3.22 29.76 4.98
N ASP A 89 -2.40 30.55 4.26
CA ASP A 89 -0.94 30.35 4.26
C ASP A 89 -0.32 30.54 5.67
N ALA A 90 -0.83 31.48 6.44
CA ALA A 90 -0.37 31.66 7.82
C ALA A 90 -0.84 30.51 8.72
N ILE A 91 -2.06 29.98 8.49
CA ILE A 91 -2.59 28.83 9.22
C ILE A 91 -1.73 27.59 8.93
N LYS A 92 -1.39 27.32 7.66
CA LYS A 92 -0.48 26.23 7.26
C LYS A 92 0.90 26.40 7.91
N ALA A 93 1.48 27.59 7.84
CA ALA A 93 2.80 27.85 8.45
C ALA A 93 2.79 27.65 9.97
N ASN A 94 1.72 28.04 10.64
CA ASN A 94 1.54 27.81 12.07
C ASN A 94 1.36 26.30 12.39
N ALA A 95 0.60 25.57 11.59
CA ALA A 95 0.43 24.12 11.74
C ALA A 95 1.80 23.40 11.61
N GLN A 96 2.66 23.84 10.67
CA GLN A 96 4.03 23.33 10.55
C GLN A 96 4.85 23.57 11.83
N ARG A 97 4.73 24.79 12.43
CA ARG A 97 5.43 25.13 13.69
C ARG A 97 4.90 24.34 14.89
N LEU A 98 3.60 24.07 14.96
CA LEU A 98 2.99 23.24 16.02
C LEU A 98 3.37 21.76 15.87
N GLY A 99 3.45 21.26 14.64
CA GLY A 99 3.88 19.88 14.34
C GLY A 99 5.40 19.66 14.38
N ASP A 100 6.20 20.74 14.45
CA ASP A 100 7.62 20.70 14.75
C ASP A 100 7.97 21.75 15.84
N PRO A 101 7.80 21.38 17.10
CA PRO A 101 7.98 22.33 18.20
C PRO A 101 9.45 22.62 18.57
N ARG A 102 10.43 22.14 17.80
CA ARG A 102 11.85 22.48 18.01
C ARG A 102 12.04 24.00 17.81
N GLY A 103 12.50 24.68 18.84
CA GLY A 103 12.63 26.14 18.83
C GLY A 103 11.33 26.93 18.98
N LEU A 104 10.18 26.29 19.22
CA LEU A 104 8.92 26.95 19.59
C LEU A 104 8.95 27.29 21.07
N SER A 105 8.99 28.59 21.41
CA SER A 105 8.92 29.06 22.80
C SER A 105 7.52 28.80 23.39
N ASP A 106 7.43 28.63 24.71
CA ASP A 106 6.13 28.48 25.36
C ASP A 106 5.22 29.69 25.15
N THR A 107 5.78 30.92 25.11
CA THR A 107 5.01 32.12 24.82
C THR A 107 4.43 32.12 23.40
N ASP A 108 5.21 31.70 22.41
CA ASP A 108 4.71 31.57 21.03
C ASP A 108 3.69 30.45 20.91
N ALA A 109 3.91 29.33 21.59
CA ALA A 109 2.97 28.22 21.62
C ALA A 109 1.61 28.67 22.20
N GLU A 110 1.61 29.34 23.36
CA GLU A 110 0.39 29.89 23.96
C GLU A 110 -0.36 30.87 23.03
N ARG A 111 0.37 31.75 22.33
CA ARG A 111 -0.25 32.63 21.34
C ARG A 111 -0.91 31.83 20.20
N LEU A 112 -0.21 30.80 19.69
CA LEU A 112 -0.75 29.95 18.62
C LEU A 112 -1.97 29.14 19.09
N PHE A 113 -1.98 28.61 20.31
CA PHE A 113 -3.16 27.89 20.85
C PHE A 113 -4.42 28.79 20.89
N ASN A 114 -4.24 30.10 21.13
CA ASN A 114 -5.36 31.06 21.15
C ASN A 114 -5.82 31.46 19.74
N GLU A 115 -4.89 31.61 18.77
CA GLU A 115 -5.16 32.23 17.46
C GLU A 115 -5.38 31.25 16.31
N GLN A 116 -4.86 29.99 16.44
CA GLN A 116 -4.83 28.99 15.39
C GLN A 116 -6.14 28.17 15.39
N PRO A 117 -6.87 28.08 14.26
CA PRO A 117 -7.93 27.08 14.12
C PRO A 117 -7.34 25.67 14.11
N ALA A 118 -8.08 24.69 14.66
CA ALA A 118 -7.71 23.29 14.51
C ALA A 118 -7.95 22.84 13.06
N ILE A 119 -7.10 21.97 12.54
CA ILE A 119 -7.25 21.41 11.21
C ILE A 119 -7.82 20.00 11.34
N PHE A 120 -8.94 19.78 10.66
CA PHE A 120 -9.68 18.53 10.68
C PHE A 120 -9.77 17.95 9.27
N TRP A 121 -9.40 16.68 9.08
CA TRP A 121 -9.48 16.00 7.80
C TRP A 121 -10.59 14.95 7.81
N TYR A 122 -11.37 14.85 6.73
CA TYR A 122 -12.41 13.84 6.52
C TYR A 122 -12.17 13.13 5.19
N GLY A 123 -12.08 11.81 5.21
CA GLY A 123 -11.96 10.96 4.04
C GLY A 123 -13.14 10.01 3.90
N GLY A 124 -13.79 10.02 2.74
CA GLY A 124 -14.91 9.15 2.41
C GLY A 124 -14.59 8.18 1.27
N SER A 125 -15.24 7.02 1.26
CA SER A 125 -15.22 6.07 0.14
C SER A 125 -13.81 5.65 -0.32
N ILE A 126 -12.93 5.31 0.62
CA ILE A 126 -11.64 4.67 0.29
C ILE A 126 -11.89 3.28 -0.29
N HIS A 127 -12.94 2.61 0.15
CA HIS A 127 -13.52 1.47 -0.53
C HIS A 127 -14.71 1.96 -1.36
N GLY A 128 -14.62 1.80 -2.68
CA GLY A 128 -15.53 2.49 -3.59
C GLY A 128 -17.03 2.15 -3.42
N PHE A 129 -17.36 0.94 -2.96
CA PHE A 129 -18.75 0.48 -2.72
C PHE A 129 -19.28 0.85 -1.33
N GLU A 130 -18.50 1.49 -0.47
CA GLU A 130 -18.87 2.04 0.82
C GLU A 130 -19.33 3.49 0.60
N LEU A 131 -20.66 3.68 0.50
CA LEU A 131 -21.25 4.84 -0.13
C LEU A 131 -21.48 6.02 0.81
N SER A 132 -21.97 5.73 2.02
CA SER A 132 -22.54 6.73 2.95
C SER A 132 -21.52 7.76 3.41
N GLY A 133 -20.24 7.42 3.48
CA GLY A 133 -19.16 8.35 3.84
C GLY A 133 -19.06 9.54 2.86
N THR A 134 -19.13 9.29 1.55
CA THR A 134 -19.19 10.37 0.54
C THR A 134 -20.39 11.28 0.74
N GLU A 135 -21.59 10.67 0.81
CA GLU A 135 -22.84 11.41 0.90
C GLU A 135 -22.93 12.23 2.20
N GLY A 136 -22.47 11.65 3.34
CA GLY A 136 -22.40 12.33 4.63
C GLY A 136 -21.42 13.51 4.63
N GLY A 137 -20.26 13.35 3.98
CA GLY A 137 -19.27 14.42 3.81
C GLY A 137 -19.78 15.57 2.94
N LEU A 138 -20.45 15.26 1.81
CA LEU A 138 -21.06 16.29 0.94
C LEU A 138 -22.23 17.00 1.63
N LYS A 139 -23.03 16.28 2.44
CA LYS A 139 -24.09 16.90 3.23
C LYS A 139 -23.54 17.83 4.31
N MET A 140 -22.41 17.49 4.91
CA MET A 140 -21.73 18.40 5.85
C MET A 140 -21.19 19.64 5.12
N LEU A 141 -20.65 19.51 3.92
CA LEU A 141 -20.25 20.64 3.07
C LEU A 141 -21.45 21.58 2.80
N GLU A 142 -22.60 21.02 2.41
CA GLU A 142 -23.84 21.79 2.19
C GLU A 142 -24.18 22.61 3.44
N ARG A 143 -24.20 22.00 4.63
CA ARG A 143 -24.47 22.70 5.90
C ARG A 143 -23.48 23.84 6.14
N LEU A 144 -22.18 23.56 6.10
CA LEU A 144 -21.14 24.54 6.42
C LEU A 144 -21.16 25.75 5.48
N THR A 145 -21.68 25.58 4.26
CA THR A 145 -21.73 26.65 3.24
C THR A 145 -23.09 27.39 3.19
N THR A 146 -24.15 26.80 3.74
CA THR A 146 -25.52 27.37 3.63
C THR A 146 -26.15 27.76 4.95
N GLN A 147 -25.66 27.27 6.10
CA GLN A 147 -26.26 27.54 7.40
C GLN A 147 -25.43 28.52 8.23
N ASP A 148 -26.12 29.30 9.12
CA ASP A 148 -25.54 30.33 9.98
C ASP A 148 -25.94 30.16 11.46
N ASP A 149 -26.30 28.92 11.87
CA ASP A 149 -26.54 28.62 13.29
C ASP A 149 -25.25 28.73 14.11
N ALA A 150 -25.41 28.79 15.44
CA ALA A 150 -24.29 29.03 16.35
C ALA A 150 -23.21 27.96 16.30
N ASP A 151 -23.55 26.70 16.05
CA ASP A 151 -22.57 25.61 15.93
C ASP A 151 -21.82 25.68 14.60
N THR A 152 -22.51 25.95 13.49
CA THR A 152 -21.89 26.15 12.17
C THR A 152 -20.90 27.33 12.22
N GLN A 153 -21.28 28.47 12.78
CA GLN A 153 -20.38 29.62 12.93
C GLN A 153 -19.15 29.26 13.78
N ARG A 154 -19.34 28.58 14.90
CA ARG A 154 -18.26 28.15 15.80
C ARG A 154 -17.32 27.18 15.11
N ILE A 155 -17.83 26.22 14.34
CA ILE A 155 -17.01 25.30 13.54
C ILE A 155 -16.16 26.11 12.54
N LEU A 156 -16.76 26.99 11.74
CA LEU A 156 -16.08 27.78 10.73
C LEU A 156 -15.00 28.71 11.32
N GLU A 157 -15.27 29.33 12.47
CA GLU A 157 -14.31 30.23 13.13
C GLU A 157 -13.13 29.48 13.74
N ASN A 158 -13.34 28.28 14.32
CA ASN A 158 -12.36 27.57 15.11
C ASN A 158 -11.71 26.38 14.39
N THR A 159 -12.17 26.05 13.19
CA THR A 159 -11.59 24.92 12.43
C THR A 159 -11.33 25.28 10.96
N VAL A 160 -10.39 24.55 10.36
CA VAL A 160 -10.27 24.37 8.93
C VAL A 160 -10.60 22.91 8.63
N VAL A 161 -11.70 22.67 7.94
CA VAL A 161 -12.20 21.33 7.62
C VAL A 161 -11.80 20.98 6.19
N ILE A 162 -11.01 19.92 6.02
CA ILE A 162 -10.63 19.40 4.70
C ILE A 162 -11.48 18.16 4.44
N ILE A 163 -12.40 18.26 3.47
CA ILE A 163 -13.31 17.18 3.09
C ILE A 163 -12.81 16.58 1.77
N ASP A 164 -12.33 15.33 1.81
CA ASP A 164 -11.97 14.49 0.65
C ASP A 164 -13.08 13.43 0.49
N PRO A 165 -14.15 13.73 -0.28
CA PRO A 165 -15.37 12.92 -0.20
C PRO A 165 -15.27 11.58 -0.93
N ILE A 166 -14.33 11.43 -1.89
CA ILE A 166 -14.14 10.19 -2.65
C ILE A 166 -12.65 9.88 -2.75
N LEU A 167 -12.15 9.03 -1.84
CA LEU A 167 -10.76 8.61 -1.85
C LEU A 167 -10.44 7.64 -3.01
N ASN A 168 -11.43 6.83 -3.41
CA ASN A 168 -11.32 5.84 -4.50
C ASN A 168 -12.39 6.07 -5.58
N PRO A 169 -12.20 7.02 -6.49
CA PRO A 169 -13.18 7.29 -7.53
C PRO A 169 -13.32 6.17 -8.56
N ASP A 170 -12.29 5.33 -8.75
CA ASP A 170 -12.33 4.22 -9.70
C ASP A 170 -13.26 3.11 -9.21
N GLY A 171 -13.11 2.70 -7.95
CA GLY A 171 -13.98 1.70 -7.33
C GLY A 171 -15.41 2.19 -7.16
N ARG A 172 -15.58 3.46 -6.73
CA ARG A 172 -16.90 4.07 -6.54
C ARG A 172 -17.69 4.15 -7.83
N ASP A 173 -17.11 4.66 -8.91
CA ASP A 173 -17.80 4.75 -10.18
C ASP A 173 -18.12 3.36 -10.75
N ALA A 174 -17.22 2.38 -10.58
CA ALA A 174 -17.49 1.01 -11.01
C ALA A 174 -18.74 0.44 -10.31
N PHE A 175 -18.90 0.70 -9.00
CA PHE A 175 -20.08 0.27 -8.24
C PHE A 175 -21.33 1.10 -8.60
N ALA A 176 -21.22 2.42 -8.75
CA ALA A 176 -22.31 3.26 -9.14
C ALA A 176 -22.90 2.83 -10.48
N TYR A 177 -22.06 2.51 -11.49
CA TYR A 177 -22.52 1.96 -12.76
C TYR A 177 -23.21 0.62 -12.62
N HIS A 178 -22.64 -0.31 -11.80
CA HIS A 178 -23.28 -1.60 -11.51
C HIS A 178 -24.70 -1.41 -10.95
N ASN A 179 -24.88 -0.51 -10.00
CA ASN A 179 -26.16 -0.24 -9.38
C ASN A 179 -27.13 0.47 -10.34
N HIS A 180 -26.67 1.55 -11.01
CA HIS A 180 -27.52 2.31 -11.93
C HIS A 180 -28.06 1.49 -13.10
N ASP A 181 -27.28 0.52 -13.61
CA ASP A 181 -27.70 -0.37 -14.70
C ASP A 181 -28.75 -1.40 -14.25
N ARG A 182 -28.92 -1.61 -12.95
CA ARG A 182 -29.73 -2.69 -12.38
C ARG A 182 -30.93 -2.23 -11.54
N VAL A 183 -30.87 -1.01 -11.04
CA VAL A 183 -31.96 -0.44 -10.25
C VAL A 183 -33.09 0.00 -11.18
N GLY A 184 -34.36 -0.32 -10.81
CA GLY A 184 -35.57 0.14 -11.49
C GLY A 184 -35.90 1.60 -11.17
N GLN A 185 -37.17 1.96 -11.29
CA GLN A 185 -37.63 3.30 -10.93
C GLN A 185 -37.51 3.57 -9.42
N GLU A 186 -37.70 2.52 -8.61
CA GLU A 186 -37.52 2.54 -7.17
C GLU A 186 -36.53 1.42 -6.78
N ALA A 187 -35.77 1.65 -5.73
CA ALA A 187 -34.84 0.66 -5.19
C ALA A 187 -35.61 -0.52 -4.58
N ASN A 188 -35.25 -1.73 -4.94
CA ASN A 188 -35.78 -2.96 -4.35
C ASN A 188 -34.91 -3.38 -3.17
N PRO A 189 -35.42 -3.41 -1.92
CA PRO A 189 -34.60 -3.79 -0.74
C PRO A 189 -34.39 -5.30 -0.58
N ASP A 190 -34.87 -6.13 -1.52
CA ASP A 190 -34.68 -7.59 -1.46
C ASP A 190 -33.20 -7.95 -1.64
N ASN A 191 -32.66 -8.74 -0.71
CA ASN A 191 -31.26 -9.19 -0.73
C ASN A 191 -30.92 -10.08 -1.93
N GLN A 192 -31.91 -10.64 -2.61
CA GLN A 192 -31.75 -11.45 -3.83
C GLN A 192 -31.95 -10.62 -5.11
N ASP A 193 -32.26 -9.34 -4.98
CA ASP A 193 -32.34 -8.46 -6.15
C ASP A 193 -30.97 -8.30 -6.80
N TRP A 194 -30.91 -8.37 -8.11
CA TRP A 194 -29.66 -8.34 -8.86
C TRP A 194 -28.86 -7.03 -8.71
N SER A 195 -29.50 -5.94 -8.28
CA SER A 195 -28.81 -4.68 -7.94
C SER A 195 -28.02 -4.78 -6.63
N ASN A 196 -28.41 -5.73 -5.75
CA ASN A 196 -27.79 -6.00 -4.46
C ASN A 196 -26.91 -7.26 -4.48
N ASP A 197 -26.92 -8.02 -5.59
CA ASP A 197 -26.17 -9.27 -5.77
C ASP A 197 -24.94 -9.03 -6.68
N PHE A 198 -23.76 -9.38 -6.15
CA PHE A 198 -22.49 -9.33 -6.88
C PHE A 198 -21.54 -10.41 -6.37
N THR A 199 -20.69 -10.89 -7.28
CA THR A 199 -19.71 -11.92 -6.99
C THR A 199 -18.59 -11.41 -6.07
N SER A 200 -17.81 -12.33 -5.49
CA SER A 200 -16.64 -11.97 -4.68
C SER A 200 -15.60 -11.16 -5.51
N TRP A 201 -15.44 -11.48 -6.78
CA TRP A 201 -14.57 -10.75 -7.70
C TRP A 201 -15.07 -9.31 -7.93
N GLU A 202 -16.38 -9.14 -8.19
CA GLU A 202 -17.00 -7.83 -8.37
C GLU A 202 -16.93 -7.00 -7.08
N ALA A 203 -17.23 -7.60 -5.92
CA ALA A 203 -17.13 -6.94 -4.62
C ALA A 203 -15.72 -6.34 -4.40
N LEU A 204 -14.67 -7.12 -4.66
CA LEU A 204 -13.31 -6.64 -4.51
C LEU A 204 -12.90 -5.64 -5.60
N LYS A 205 -13.45 -5.74 -6.82
CA LYS A 205 -13.26 -4.72 -7.85
C LYS A 205 -13.84 -3.37 -7.44
N TYR A 206 -15.00 -3.35 -6.79
CA TYR A 206 -15.63 -2.11 -6.31
C TYR A 206 -14.96 -1.57 -5.04
N ARG A 207 -14.46 -2.46 -4.18
CA ARG A 207 -13.72 -2.09 -2.98
C ARG A 207 -12.40 -1.39 -3.32
N THR A 208 -11.64 -1.92 -4.27
CA THR A 208 -10.24 -1.62 -4.51
C THR A 208 -10.01 -0.56 -5.59
N SER A 209 -8.76 -0.12 -5.74
CA SER A 209 -8.32 0.70 -6.88
C SER A 209 -8.30 -0.11 -8.19
N HIS A 210 -7.89 0.52 -9.30
CA HIS A 210 -7.78 -0.11 -10.62
C HIS A 210 -7.04 -1.46 -10.63
N TYR A 211 -5.94 -1.56 -9.86
CA TYR A 211 -5.11 -2.78 -9.78
C TYR A 211 -5.57 -3.76 -8.69
N PHE A 212 -6.80 -3.74 -8.27
CA PHE A 212 -7.31 -4.58 -7.17
C PHE A 212 -6.54 -4.39 -5.86
N PHE A 213 -6.14 -3.17 -5.57
CA PHE A 213 -5.38 -2.84 -4.38
C PHE A 213 -6.28 -2.18 -3.32
N ASP A 214 -6.22 -2.66 -2.08
CA ASP A 214 -6.87 -2.01 -0.95
C ASP A 214 -6.06 -0.78 -0.53
N ILE A 215 -6.53 0.42 -0.91
CA ILE A 215 -5.82 1.67 -0.64
C ILE A 215 -5.75 1.95 0.86
N ASN A 216 -6.68 1.39 1.67
CA ASN A 216 -6.60 1.45 3.13
C ASN A 216 -5.56 0.47 3.72
N ARG A 217 -4.61 -0.01 2.90
CA ARG A 217 -3.42 -0.78 3.26
C ARG A 217 -2.14 -0.19 2.67
N ASP A 218 -2.23 1.04 2.11
CA ASP A 218 -1.14 1.67 1.34
C ASP A 218 -0.56 2.93 2.01
N TRP A 219 -1.11 3.38 3.15
CA TRP A 219 -0.78 4.69 3.72
C TRP A 219 0.68 4.89 4.15
N PHE A 220 1.42 3.84 4.52
CA PHE A 220 2.85 3.99 4.72
C PHE A 220 3.67 3.68 3.46
N ALA A 221 3.15 2.82 2.57
CA ALA A 221 3.89 2.31 1.42
C ALA A 221 3.91 3.30 0.24
N HIS A 222 2.86 4.11 0.12
CA HIS A 222 2.69 5.09 -0.97
C HIS A 222 2.85 4.46 -2.37
N THR A 223 2.35 3.24 -2.55
CA THR A 223 2.46 2.49 -3.81
C THR A 223 1.53 3.06 -4.87
N HIS A 224 0.35 3.53 -4.47
CA HIS A 224 -0.71 3.99 -5.37
C HIS A 224 -0.78 5.51 -5.49
N ARG A 225 -1.23 5.96 -6.69
CA ARG A 225 -1.39 7.38 -7.03
C ARG A 225 -2.32 8.09 -6.06
N GLU A 226 -3.37 7.40 -5.61
CA GLU A 226 -4.35 7.92 -4.66
C GLU A 226 -3.70 8.28 -3.33
N THR A 227 -2.81 7.44 -2.79
CA THR A 227 -2.06 7.70 -1.56
C THR A 227 -0.96 8.73 -1.80
N GLN A 228 -0.23 8.61 -2.93
CA GLN A 228 0.82 9.57 -3.31
C GLN A 228 0.31 11.00 -3.43
N ALA A 229 -0.95 11.20 -3.87
CA ALA A 229 -1.56 12.51 -3.97
C ALA A 229 -1.95 13.10 -2.59
N ARG A 230 -2.38 12.26 -1.65
CA ARG A 230 -2.92 12.69 -0.35
C ARG A 230 -1.87 12.92 0.72
N VAL A 231 -0.85 12.08 0.75
CA VAL A 231 0.19 12.19 1.77
C VAL A 231 0.86 13.58 1.80
N PRO A 232 1.23 14.21 0.66
CA PRO A 232 1.73 15.58 0.66
C PRO A 232 0.74 16.60 1.26
N VAL A 233 -0.57 16.45 1.00
CA VAL A 233 -1.60 17.31 1.58
C VAL A 233 -1.63 17.18 3.11
N LEU A 234 -1.61 15.94 3.63
CA LEU A 234 -1.56 15.71 5.07
C LEU A 234 -0.27 16.24 5.70
N GLN A 235 0.86 16.19 4.99
CA GLN A 235 2.12 16.78 5.47
C GLN A 235 2.09 18.32 5.43
N GLU A 236 1.44 18.92 4.45
CA GLU A 236 1.29 20.38 4.34
C GLU A 236 0.35 20.94 5.42
N TRP A 237 -0.79 20.30 5.63
CA TRP A 237 -1.81 20.78 6.55
C TRP A 237 -1.62 20.35 8.00
N ARG A 238 -1.00 19.19 8.23
CA ARG A 238 -0.78 18.60 9.58
C ARG A 238 -2.04 18.60 10.45
N PRO A 239 -3.10 17.88 10.05
CA PRO A 239 -4.34 17.85 10.81
C PRO A 239 -4.12 17.33 12.24
N GLN A 240 -4.91 17.85 13.18
CA GLN A 240 -4.90 17.40 14.56
C GLN A 240 -5.90 16.27 14.81
N ALA A 241 -6.95 16.19 13.99
CA ALA A 241 -7.90 15.07 14.01
C ALA A 241 -8.34 14.74 12.57
N GLY A 242 -8.78 13.52 12.35
CA GLY A 242 -9.31 13.11 11.06
C GLY A 242 -10.17 11.86 11.16
N ILE A 243 -11.04 11.68 10.15
CA ILE A 243 -11.98 10.57 10.03
C ILE A 243 -11.70 9.78 8.76
N ASP A 244 -11.72 8.46 8.88
CA ASP A 244 -11.80 7.50 7.79
C ASP A 244 -13.20 6.88 7.80
N ALA A 245 -14.05 7.30 6.84
CA ALA A 245 -15.46 6.94 6.81
C ALA A 245 -15.74 5.73 5.94
N HIS A 246 -16.13 4.62 6.58
CA HIS A 246 -16.34 3.30 6.00
C HIS A 246 -17.76 2.76 6.15
N GLU A 247 -17.98 1.61 5.50
CA GLU A 247 -19.14 0.75 5.73
C GLU A 247 -18.71 -0.71 5.98
N MET A 248 -19.43 -1.37 6.88
CA MET A 248 -19.27 -2.78 7.21
C MET A 248 -20.50 -3.61 6.82
N GLY A 249 -20.57 -4.87 7.25
CA GLY A 249 -21.67 -5.76 6.94
C GLY A 249 -23.04 -5.16 7.28
N ALA A 250 -24.03 -5.37 6.42
CA ALA A 250 -25.36 -4.74 6.50
C ALA A 250 -26.17 -5.03 7.78
N ASN A 251 -25.87 -6.14 8.47
CA ASN A 251 -26.63 -6.61 9.65
C ASN A 251 -26.05 -6.12 10.99
N VAL A 252 -25.27 -5.08 10.96
CA VAL A 252 -24.68 -4.41 12.13
C VAL A 252 -25.07 -2.92 12.13
N GLU A 253 -24.86 -2.27 13.26
CA GLU A 253 -25.23 -0.85 13.41
C GLU A 253 -24.06 0.07 13.00
N PHE A 254 -23.82 1.15 13.71
CA PHE A 254 -22.71 2.07 13.46
C PHE A 254 -21.58 1.80 14.46
N TYR A 255 -20.35 1.77 13.99
CA TYR A 255 -19.17 1.73 14.85
C TYR A 255 -18.49 3.10 14.89
N VAL A 256 -18.12 3.54 16.09
CA VAL A 256 -17.24 4.67 16.36
C VAL A 256 -16.19 4.31 17.40
N ASP A 257 -15.09 5.04 17.40
CA ASP A 257 -14.07 4.90 18.45
C ASP A 257 -14.66 5.10 19.87
N PRO A 258 -13.98 4.55 20.89
CA PRO A 258 -12.63 3.96 20.92
C PRO A 258 -12.50 2.60 20.25
N PRO A 259 -11.29 2.30 19.65
CA PRO A 259 -11.01 0.99 19.05
C PRO A 259 -10.86 -0.11 20.11
N THR A 260 -10.84 -1.38 19.66
CA THR A 260 -10.41 -2.50 20.51
C THR A 260 -8.90 -2.63 20.51
N ASP A 261 -8.34 -3.30 21.52
CA ASP A 261 -6.93 -3.67 21.53
C ASP A 261 -6.56 -4.69 20.42
N PRO A 262 -5.29 -4.67 19.94
CA PRO A 262 -4.24 -3.74 20.28
C PRO A 262 -4.25 -2.47 19.42
N VAL A 263 -3.92 -1.33 20.03
CA VAL A 263 -3.56 -0.12 19.28
C VAL A 263 -2.09 -0.15 18.89
N GLY A 264 -1.68 0.75 18.00
CA GLY A 264 -0.28 0.83 17.55
C GLY A 264 0.70 1.05 18.70
N PRO A 265 1.81 0.32 18.79
CA PRO A 265 2.68 0.25 19.95
C PRO A 265 3.36 1.57 20.33
N PHE A 266 3.46 2.49 19.40
CA PHE A 266 4.09 3.80 19.63
C PHE A 266 3.10 4.95 19.48
N PHE A 267 1.80 4.68 19.59
CA PHE A 267 0.79 5.74 19.53
C PHE A 267 1.02 6.78 20.63
N PRO A 268 0.76 8.07 20.36
CA PRO A 268 0.81 9.08 21.39
C PRO A 268 -0.31 8.84 22.43
N ASN A 269 0.03 8.88 23.70
CA ASN A 269 -0.92 8.62 24.79
C ASN A 269 -2.17 9.51 24.70
N TYR A 270 -2.02 10.78 24.31
CA TYR A 270 -3.15 11.68 24.16
C TYR A 270 -4.17 11.22 23.11
N ALA A 271 -3.77 10.51 22.06
CA ALA A 271 -4.71 10.02 21.07
C ALA A 271 -5.73 9.05 21.69
N THR A 272 -5.29 8.18 22.61
CA THR A 272 -6.20 7.28 23.35
C THR A 272 -7.20 8.06 24.20
N GLU A 273 -6.75 9.12 24.88
CA GLU A 273 -7.64 9.98 25.67
C GLU A 273 -8.67 10.72 24.78
N TRP A 274 -8.24 11.17 23.59
CA TRP A 274 -9.13 11.84 22.65
C TRP A 274 -10.10 10.87 21.95
N PHE A 275 -9.73 9.60 21.73
CA PHE A 275 -10.70 8.59 21.28
C PHE A 275 -11.89 8.48 22.26
N GLU A 276 -11.64 8.52 23.56
CA GLU A 276 -12.73 8.53 24.56
C GLU A 276 -13.61 9.78 24.44
N ARG A 277 -13.03 10.98 24.34
CA ARG A 277 -13.77 12.24 24.21
C ARG A 277 -14.61 12.28 22.93
N PHE A 278 -14.04 11.88 21.79
CA PHE A 278 -14.78 11.77 20.53
C PHE A 278 -15.87 10.71 20.62
N GLY A 279 -15.59 9.55 21.22
CA GLY A 279 -16.58 8.50 21.47
C GLY A 279 -17.78 8.98 22.28
N GLU A 280 -17.56 9.75 23.36
CA GLU A 280 -18.62 10.36 24.15
C GLU A 280 -19.46 11.37 23.33
N ALA A 281 -18.80 12.20 22.51
CA ALA A 281 -19.48 13.15 21.64
C ALA A 281 -20.34 12.44 20.56
N HIS A 282 -19.83 11.38 19.95
CA HIS A 282 -20.57 10.55 18.99
C HIS A 282 -21.78 9.88 19.66
N ALA A 283 -21.58 9.28 20.85
CA ALA A 283 -22.65 8.65 21.62
C ALA A 283 -23.79 9.65 21.90
N GLN A 284 -23.48 10.87 22.35
CA GLN A 284 -24.47 11.91 22.56
C GLN A 284 -25.25 12.26 21.29
N GLY A 285 -24.57 12.36 20.15
CA GLY A 285 -25.20 12.63 18.86
C GLY A 285 -26.14 11.50 18.41
N PHE A 286 -25.76 10.24 18.59
CA PHE A 286 -26.57 9.08 18.25
C PHE A 286 -27.74 8.88 19.22
N ASP A 287 -27.51 9.01 20.53
CA ASP A 287 -28.56 8.93 21.56
C ASP A 287 -29.70 9.95 21.30
N ALA A 288 -29.33 11.18 20.90
CA ALA A 288 -30.31 12.24 20.58
C ALA A 288 -31.18 11.86 19.36
N ARG A 289 -30.73 10.98 18.50
CA ARG A 289 -31.45 10.50 17.30
C ARG A 289 -32.05 9.11 17.46
N GLY A 290 -31.75 8.41 18.53
CA GLY A 290 -32.16 7.03 18.77
C GLY A 290 -31.52 6.04 17.77
N VAL A 291 -30.25 6.27 17.38
CA VAL A 291 -29.48 5.42 16.52
C VAL A 291 -28.62 4.49 17.37
N ASP A 292 -28.66 3.19 17.09
CA ASP A 292 -27.82 2.21 17.76
C ASP A 292 -26.38 2.25 17.24
N TYR A 293 -25.40 2.12 18.15
CA TYR A 293 -23.98 2.16 17.84
C TYR A 293 -23.18 1.19 18.71
N MET A 294 -21.93 0.94 18.34
CA MET A 294 -20.97 0.13 19.11
C MET A 294 -19.58 0.79 19.15
N THR A 295 -18.84 0.50 20.20
CA THR A 295 -17.45 0.93 20.41
C THR A 295 -16.64 -0.25 20.94
N ARG A 296 -15.32 -0.21 20.86
CA ARG A 296 -14.40 -1.22 21.41
C ARG A 296 -14.66 -2.63 20.91
N GLU A 297 -15.14 -2.75 19.70
CA GLU A 297 -15.41 -4.04 19.05
C GLU A 297 -14.80 -4.10 17.66
N ARG A 298 -14.39 -5.28 17.21
CA ARG A 298 -13.96 -5.64 15.84
C ARG A 298 -12.68 -4.98 15.33
N PHE A 299 -12.54 -3.66 15.46
CA PHE A 299 -11.49 -2.90 14.78
C PHE A 299 -10.39 -2.50 15.76
N ASN A 300 -9.13 -2.80 15.38
CA ASN A 300 -7.94 -2.37 16.11
C ASN A 300 -7.03 -1.53 15.20
N TYR A 301 -6.10 -0.80 15.78
CA TYR A 301 -5.22 0.13 15.08
C TYR A 301 -3.75 -0.31 15.12
N PHE A 302 -3.51 -1.60 15.19
CA PHE A 302 -2.16 -2.15 15.30
C PHE A 302 -1.34 -1.98 14.01
N TYR A 303 -1.95 -2.27 12.85
CA TYR A 303 -1.25 -2.18 11.57
C TYR A 303 -1.12 -0.72 11.09
N PRO A 304 0.11 -0.26 10.69
CA PRO A 304 0.39 1.16 10.48
C PRO A 304 -0.10 1.75 9.15
N ALA A 305 -0.60 0.93 8.22
CA ALA A 305 -1.06 1.41 6.92
C ALA A 305 -2.58 1.61 6.81
N TYR A 306 -3.34 1.54 7.89
CA TYR A 306 -4.70 2.09 7.91
C TYR A 306 -4.64 3.61 7.90
N THR A 307 -5.63 4.26 7.31
CA THR A 307 -5.77 5.72 7.37
C THR A 307 -5.66 6.23 8.81
N THR A 308 -6.43 5.61 9.71
CA THR A 308 -6.50 5.95 11.14
C THR A 308 -5.14 5.80 11.84
N SER A 309 -4.48 4.66 11.67
CA SER A 309 -3.17 4.41 12.26
C SER A 309 -2.10 5.33 11.70
N TYR A 310 -2.10 5.56 10.38
CA TYR A 310 -1.16 6.49 9.75
C TYR A 310 -1.31 7.91 10.28
N LEU A 311 -2.55 8.43 10.37
CA LEU A 311 -2.84 9.73 10.98
C LEU A 311 -2.32 9.81 12.42
N SER A 312 -2.52 8.76 13.22
CA SER A 312 -2.08 8.70 14.61
C SER A 312 -0.55 8.69 14.74
N TYR A 313 0.17 7.98 13.86
CA TYR A 313 1.63 8.02 13.80
C TYR A 313 2.16 9.37 13.30
N GLN A 314 1.36 10.13 12.54
CA GLN A 314 1.69 11.50 12.15
C GLN A 314 1.38 12.54 13.24
N GLY A 315 0.75 12.12 14.34
CA GLY A 315 0.44 12.94 15.50
C GLY A 315 -1.01 13.44 15.56
N ALA A 316 -1.90 13.04 14.65
CA ALA A 316 -3.31 13.36 14.68
C ALA A 316 -4.11 12.35 15.55
N VAL A 317 -5.36 12.64 15.85
CA VAL A 317 -6.34 11.65 16.34
C VAL A 317 -7.08 11.09 15.12
N GLY A 318 -6.66 9.90 14.66
CA GLY A 318 -7.25 9.25 13.49
C GLY A 318 -8.40 8.34 13.87
N MET A 319 -9.63 8.68 13.48
CA MET A 319 -10.86 8.00 13.88
C MET A 319 -11.44 7.16 12.75
N LEU A 320 -12.04 6.02 13.08
CA LEU A 320 -12.75 5.13 12.18
C LEU A 320 -14.25 5.26 12.36
N TYR A 321 -14.96 5.45 11.26
CA TYR A 321 -16.42 5.27 11.21
C TYR A 321 -16.73 4.04 10.35
N GLU A 322 -17.64 3.17 10.86
CA GLU A 322 -18.09 2.00 10.12
C GLU A 322 -19.63 1.90 10.20
N GLN A 323 -20.28 2.32 9.13
CA GLN A 323 -21.73 2.24 8.99
C GLN A 323 -22.15 0.86 8.49
N GLY A 324 -23.18 0.24 9.07
CA GLY A 324 -23.79 -0.94 8.45
C GLY A 324 -24.32 -0.61 7.05
N SER A 325 -23.82 -1.29 6.02
CA SER A 325 -24.07 -0.97 4.61
C SER A 325 -25.53 -1.14 4.19
N SER A 326 -26.01 -0.28 3.30
CA SER A 326 -27.26 -0.45 2.56
C SER A 326 -27.09 -1.30 1.28
N ARG A 327 -25.89 -1.78 0.96
CA ARG A 327 -25.52 -2.55 -0.25
C ARG A 327 -25.96 -1.88 -1.59
N GLY A 328 -26.04 -0.59 -1.61
CA GLY A 328 -26.54 0.22 -2.69
C GLY A 328 -27.55 1.22 -2.12
N LEU A 329 -28.77 1.24 -2.62
CA LEU A 329 -29.76 2.24 -2.18
C LEU A 329 -30.63 1.77 -1.02
N ALA A 330 -30.91 0.47 -0.91
CA ALA A 330 -31.76 -0.08 0.15
C ALA A 330 -31.54 -1.59 0.34
N LEU A 331 -31.65 -2.06 1.60
CA LEU A 331 -31.53 -3.48 1.94
C LEU A 331 -32.45 -3.87 3.09
N THR A 332 -33.15 -4.99 2.96
CA THR A 332 -33.95 -5.59 4.05
C THR A 332 -33.04 -6.38 5.01
N ARG A 333 -33.06 -6.00 6.29
CA ARG A 333 -32.32 -6.66 7.36
C ARG A 333 -33.05 -7.92 7.86
N PRO A 334 -32.35 -8.84 8.57
CA PRO A 334 -32.95 -10.07 9.09
C PRO A 334 -34.12 -9.83 10.07
N ASP A 335 -34.15 -8.67 10.73
CA ASP A 335 -35.25 -8.27 11.63
C ASP A 335 -36.48 -7.70 10.87
N GLY A 336 -36.40 -7.60 9.54
CA GLY A 336 -37.45 -7.11 8.68
C GLY A 336 -37.46 -5.59 8.51
N THR A 337 -36.53 -4.85 9.14
CA THR A 337 -36.34 -3.42 8.88
C THR A 337 -35.62 -3.21 7.56
N VAL A 338 -35.85 -2.07 6.91
CA VAL A 338 -35.14 -1.65 5.70
C VAL A 338 -34.11 -0.58 6.08
N ARG A 339 -32.87 -0.78 5.67
CA ARG A 339 -31.84 0.25 5.74
C ARG A 339 -31.67 0.89 4.37
N THR A 340 -31.77 2.20 4.31
CA THR A 340 -31.57 2.99 3.07
C THR A 340 -30.20 3.67 3.07
N LEU A 341 -29.76 4.12 1.89
CA LEU A 341 -28.56 4.95 1.79
C LEU A 341 -28.77 6.30 2.51
N GLU A 342 -30.01 6.83 2.49
CA GLU A 342 -30.35 8.06 3.22
C GLU A 342 -30.15 7.89 4.75
N ASP A 343 -30.63 6.79 5.34
CA ASP A 343 -30.39 6.50 6.76
C ASP A 343 -28.89 6.40 7.06
N ALA A 344 -28.15 5.68 6.23
CA ALA A 344 -26.72 5.46 6.38
C ALA A 344 -25.91 6.78 6.31
N LEU A 345 -26.18 7.63 5.32
CA LEU A 345 -25.52 8.92 5.20
C LEU A 345 -25.83 9.86 6.35
N MET A 346 -27.07 9.82 6.88
CA MET A 346 -27.46 10.65 8.03
C MET A 346 -26.75 10.22 9.31
N ASN A 347 -26.41 8.96 9.46
CA ASN A 347 -25.59 8.50 10.57
C ASN A 347 -24.13 8.99 10.43
N GLN A 348 -23.53 8.90 9.23
CA GLN A 348 -22.20 9.46 8.94
C GLN A 348 -22.17 10.97 9.22
N TYR A 349 -23.18 11.70 8.72
CA TYR A 349 -23.32 13.14 8.97
C TYR A 349 -23.40 13.46 10.48
N THR A 350 -24.18 12.70 11.26
CA THR A 350 -24.34 12.91 12.71
C THR A 350 -23.03 12.73 13.46
N ALA A 351 -22.28 11.66 13.15
CA ALA A 351 -20.98 11.43 13.75
C ALA A 351 -19.98 12.53 13.36
N PHE A 352 -19.97 12.94 12.11
CA PHE A 352 -19.09 14.02 11.64
C PHE A 352 -19.42 15.37 12.29
N GLU A 353 -20.72 15.70 12.42
CA GLU A 353 -21.17 16.90 13.13
C GLU A 353 -20.68 16.91 14.58
N ALA A 354 -20.88 15.81 15.31
CA ALA A 354 -20.44 15.68 16.70
C ALA A 354 -18.92 15.88 16.84
N ALA A 355 -18.13 15.29 15.94
CA ALA A 355 -16.67 15.45 15.93
C ALA A 355 -16.24 16.90 15.67
N LEU A 356 -16.88 17.60 14.72
CA LEU A 356 -16.54 18.99 14.41
C LEU A 356 -16.93 19.93 15.56
N VAL A 357 -18.10 19.73 16.20
CA VAL A 357 -18.53 20.50 17.34
C VAL A 357 -17.59 20.35 18.53
N LEU A 358 -17.15 19.09 18.83
CA LEU A 358 -16.16 18.84 19.87
C LEU A 358 -14.83 19.52 19.54
N THR A 359 -14.32 19.35 18.32
CA THR A 359 -13.06 19.95 17.87
C THR A 359 -13.10 21.48 17.99
N ALA A 360 -14.18 22.12 17.58
CA ALA A 360 -14.33 23.56 17.66
C ALA A 360 -14.43 24.07 19.12
N ASN A 361 -15.09 23.32 20.00
CA ASN A 361 -15.23 23.64 21.41
C ASN A 361 -13.92 23.45 22.20
N GLU A 362 -13.21 22.39 21.93
CA GLU A 362 -11.99 22.00 22.66
C GLU A 362 -10.69 22.25 21.88
N ARG A 363 -10.73 23.12 20.88
CA ARG A 363 -9.64 23.45 19.97
C ARG A 363 -8.29 23.70 20.67
N GLU A 364 -8.28 24.52 21.73
CA GLU A 364 -7.05 24.87 22.46
C GLU A 364 -6.45 23.65 23.17
N ALA A 365 -7.28 22.81 23.78
CA ALA A 365 -6.83 21.58 24.44
C ALA A 365 -6.22 20.62 23.41
N LEU A 366 -6.90 20.42 22.27
CA LEU A 366 -6.39 19.56 21.19
C LEU A 366 -5.05 20.04 20.64
N LEU A 367 -4.88 21.35 20.42
CA LEU A 367 -3.61 21.92 19.96
C LEU A 367 -2.48 21.79 20.98
N ARG A 368 -2.77 21.92 22.28
CA ARG A 368 -1.80 21.74 23.38
C ARG A 368 -1.30 20.30 23.45
N ASP A 369 -2.23 19.36 23.42
CA ASP A 369 -1.92 17.93 23.50
C ASP A 369 -1.16 17.47 22.25
N TYR A 370 -1.52 17.98 21.06
CA TYR A 370 -0.79 17.73 19.81
C TYR A 370 0.68 18.21 19.89
N VAL A 371 0.95 19.40 20.40
CA VAL A 371 2.33 19.93 20.58
C VAL A 371 3.08 19.14 21.63
N ALA A 372 2.42 18.81 22.76
CA ALA A 372 3.04 17.99 23.81
C ALA A 372 3.48 16.63 23.27
N ALA A 373 2.62 15.96 22.50
CA ALA A 373 2.94 14.67 21.88
C ALA A 373 4.14 14.72 20.94
N HIS A 374 4.33 15.82 20.19
CA HIS A 374 5.51 15.98 19.34
C HIS A 374 6.79 16.27 20.13
N ARG A 375 6.68 17.03 21.25
CA ARG A 375 7.80 17.21 22.19
C ARG A 375 8.22 15.89 22.83
N ASP A 376 7.27 15.07 23.26
CA ASP A 376 7.52 13.74 23.81
C ASP A 376 8.20 12.83 22.78
N ALA A 377 7.72 12.83 21.51
CA ALA A 377 8.33 12.06 20.44
C ALA A 377 9.80 12.43 20.19
N ILE A 378 10.15 13.72 20.25
CA ILE A 378 11.53 14.20 20.13
C ILE A 378 12.36 13.70 21.32
N ALA A 379 11.84 13.85 22.54
CA ALA A 379 12.51 13.42 23.77
C ALA A 379 12.75 11.90 23.82
N ASP A 380 11.78 11.10 23.38
CA ASP A 380 11.92 9.65 23.24
C ASP A 380 13.10 9.27 22.32
N GLY A 381 13.27 9.99 21.21
CA GLY A 381 14.38 9.80 20.28
C GLY A 381 15.74 10.24 20.86
N GLU A 382 15.76 11.13 21.85
CA GLU A 382 17.00 11.50 22.57
C GLU A 382 17.44 10.44 23.58
N GLN A 383 16.50 9.71 24.16
CA GLN A 383 16.74 8.78 25.28
C GLN A 383 16.90 7.32 24.84
N GLY A 384 16.33 6.91 23.70
CA GLY A 384 16.31 5.53 23.20
C GLY A 384 17.28 5.28 22.04
N THR A 385 16.80 4.60 21.01
CA THR A 385 17.47 4.51 19.72
C THR A 385 17.65 5.89 19.16
N ARG A 386 18.90 6.30 18.99
CA ARG A 386 19.23 7.67 18.56
C ARG A 386 19.22 7.83 17.05
N ARG A 387 19.57 6.78 16.33
CA ARG A 387 19.71 6.82 14.86
C ARG A 387 19.35 5.52 14.20
N TYR A 388 18.85 5.64 12.98
CA TYR A 388 18.77 4.56 12.02
C TYR A 388 19.68 4.87 10.84
N VAL A 389 20.31 3.84 10.27
CA VAL A 389 21.27 3.97 9.17
C VAL A 389 20.91 2.99 8.07
N LEU A 390 20.80 3.50 6.83
CA LEU A 390 20.69 2.72 5.60
C LEU A 390 22.03 2.87 4.87
N PRO A 391 22.88 1.84 4.84
CA PRO A 391 24.20 1.94 4.20
C PRO A 391 24.10 2.19 2.69
N ALA A 392 25.02 2.95 2.12
CA ALA A 392 25.07 3.20 0.68
C ALA A 392 25.31 1.92 -0.14
N ASP A 393 25.99 0.92 0.46
CA ASP A 393 26.29 -0.40 -0.07
C ASP A 393 25.40 -1.50 0.52
N GLY A 394 24.30 -1.13 1.16
CA GLY A 394 23.41 -2.03 1.91
C GLY A 394 22.38 -2.78 1.07
N GLY A 395 22.53 -2.87 -0.24
CA GLY A 395 21.61 -3.56 -1.13
C GLY A 395 21.39 -2.86 -2.47
N ASP A 396 20.27 -3.14 -3.12
CA ASP A 396 19.90 -2.50 -4.39
C ASP A 396 19.74 -0.98 -4.19
N PRO A 397 20.52 -0.12 -4.89
CA PRO A 397 20.45 1.33 -4.75
C PRO A 397 19.05 1.91 -5.03
N LEU A 398 18.28 1.28 -5.93
CA LEU A 398 16.91 1.68 -6.20
C LEU A 398 16.00 1.44 -4.98
N MET A 399 16.15 0.28 -4.32
CA MET A 399 15.37 -0.05 -3.12
C MET A 399 15.73 0.86 -1.95
N ILE A 400 17.02 1.19 -1.77
CA ILE A 400 17.45 2.17 -0.76
C ILE A 400 16.83 3.54 -1.03
N ALA A 401 16.87 4.00 -2.28
CA ALA A 401 16.27 5.29 -2.68
C ALA A 401 14.74 5.29 -2.47
N GLU A 402 14.04 4.21 -2.82
CA GLU A 402 12.59 4.07 -2.58
C GLU A 402 12.24 4.20 -1.10
N VAL A 403 12.98 3.52 -0.21
CA VAL A 403 12.77 3.61 1.26
C VAL A 403 13.05 5.02 1.77
N VAL A 404 14.13 5.67 1.33
CA VAL A 404 14.44 7.05 1.73
C VAL A 404 13.33 8.00 1.27
N ASN A 405 12.88 7.89 0.02
CA ASN A 405 11.83 8.71 -0.55
C ASN A 405 10.46 8.49 0.15
N LEU A 406 10.17 7.24 0.54
CA LEU A 406 8.98 6.90 1.32
C LEU A 406 9.01 7.61 2.69
N LEU A 407 10.12 7.54 3.40
CA LEU A 407 10.31 8.22 4.68
C LEU A 407 10.18 9.74 4.53
N GLN A 408 10.82 10.34 3.50
CA GLN A 408 10.72 11.78 3.25
C GLN A 408 9.28 12.22 2.95
N ARG A 409 8.54 11.49 2.10
CA ARG A 409 7.13 11.79 1.82
C ARG A 409 6.27 11.76 3.08
N SER A 410 6.60 10.90 4.04
CA SER A 410 5.94 10.84 5.36
C SER A 410 6.44 11.93 6.33
N GLY A 411 7.25 12.88 5.88
CA GLY A 411 7.75 13.99 6.70
C GLY A 411 8.93 13.65 7.59
N VAL A 412 9.60 12.50 7.38
CA VAL A 412 10.81 12.11 8.10
C VAL A 412 12.02 12.86 7.56
N GLU A 413 12.82 13.37 8.47
CA GLU A 413 14.09 14.01 8.15
C GLU A 413 15.19 12.97 7.92
N VAL A 414 15.73 12.93 6.70
CA VAL A 414 16.82 12.07 6.30
C VAL A 414 18.07 12.90 5.99
N ASN A 415 19.22 12.46 6.48
CA ASN A 415 20.52 13.05 6.15
C ASN A 415 21.40 12.05 5.40
N ARG A 416 22.31 12.53 4.56
CA ARG A 416 23.34 11.72 3.88
C ARG A 416 24.71 12.02 4.49
N LEU A 417 25.48 10.99 4.84
CA LEU A 417 26.83 11.13 5.35
C LEU A 417 27.73 11.74 4.27
N THR A 418 28.47 12.80 4.63
CA THR A 418 29.49 13.43 3.75
C THR A 418 30.89 12.88 3.97
N ALA A 419 31.09 12.13 5.05
CA ALA A 419 32.32 11.42 5.36
C ALA A 419 31.99 10.11 6.08
N GLU A 420 32.97 9.19 6.11
CA GLU A 420 32.87 7.95 6.86
C GLU A 420 32.58 8.22 8.35
N ALA A 421 31.70 7.41 8.94
CA ALA A 421 31.27 7.56 10.32
C ALA A 421 31.27 6.22 11.07
N SER A 422 31.97 6.14 12.20
CA SER A 422 31.94 4.97 13.09
C SER A 422 30.95 5.19 14.23
N LEU A 423 29.95 4.33 14.33
CA LEU A 423 28.93 4.36 15.39
C LEU A 423 29.16 3.21 16.40
N ARG A 424 28.71 3.43 17.62
CA ARG A 424 28.73 2.46 18.72
C ARG A 424 27.33 1.99 19.07
N GLY A 425 27.25 0.83 19.74
CA GLY A 425 25.96 0.26 20.14
C GLY A 425 25.05 0.06 18.93
N VAL A 426 25.60 -0.53 17.88
CA VAL A 426 24.89 -0.77 16.62
C VAL A 426 24.18 -2.12 16.70
N THR A 427 22.92 -2.13 16.28
CA THR A 427 22.08 -3.32 16.09
C THR A 427 21.67 -3.39 14.61
N ASP A 428 21.66 -4.58 14.04
CA ASP A 428 21.28 -4.79 12.65
C ASP A 428 19.74 -4.91 12.44
N ARG A 429 19.32 -5.09 11.19
CA ARG A 429 17.91 -5.23 10.81
C ARG A 429 17.21 -6.48 11.36
N ASN A 430 17.94 -7.42 11.98
CA ASN A 430 17.38 -8.60 12.64
C ASN A 430 17.22 -8.41 14.15
N GLY A 431 17.69 -7.28 14.70
CA GLY A 431 17.74 -7.04 16.12
C GLY A 431 19.03 -7.53 16.80
N ASP A 432 20.01 -8.04 16.02
CA ASP A 432 21.26 -8.58 16.54
C ASP A 432 22.28 -7.47 16.82
N SER A 433 22.92 -7.52 17.97
CA SER A 433 23.97 -6.56 18.33
C SER A 433 25.26 -6.80 17.56
N VAL A 434 25.68 -5.81 16.77
CA VAL A 434 26.96 -5.82 16.03
C VAL A 434 28.05 -4.97 16.69
N GLY A 435 27.73 -4.30 17.80
CA GLY A 435 28.67 -3.52 18.60
C GLY A 435 29.06 -2.19 17.95
N ASN A 436 30.27 -2.08 17.39
CA ASN A 436 30.74 -0.91 16.66
C ASN A 436 30.76 -1.18 15.16
N ARG A 437 30.22 -0.27 14.35
CA ARG A 437 30.23 -0.36 12.89
C ARG A 437 30.60 0.96 12.25
N THR A 438 31.36 0.89 11.16
CA THR A 438 31.73 2.04 10.32
C THR A 438 30.85 2.03 9.08
N PHE A 439 30.29 3.19 8.76
CA PHE A 439 29.44 3.43 7.58
C PHE A 439 30.14 4.38 6.62
N ALA A 440 30.12 4.06 5.35
CA ALA A 440 30.77 4.86 4.32
C ALA A 440 30.06 6.20 4.09
N ALA A 441 30.78 7.18 3.55
CA ALA A 441 30.16 8.38 2.98
C ALA A 441 29.11 7.99 1.93
N GLY A 442 28.00 8.73 1.88
CA GLY A 442 26.86 8.41 1.02
C GLY A 442 25.75 7.61 1.73
N SER A 443 26.03 6.94 2.87
CA SER A 443 25.00 6.27 3.68
C SER A 443 23.96 7.26 4.20
N TYR A 444 22.71 6.84 4.33
CA TYR A 444 21.62 7.65 4.84
C TYR A 444 21.45 7.46 6.34
N VAL A 445 21.24 8.55 7.06
CA VAL A 445 21.08 8.57 8.52
C VAL A 445 19.78 9.29 8.87
N ILE A 446 18.97 8.66 9.65
CA ILE A 446 17.72 9.16 10.20
C ILE A 446 17.93 9.38 11.70
N ASP A 447 17.94 10.64 12.15
CA ASP A 447 18.01 10.98 13.56
C ASP A 447 16.62 10.76 14.19
N ALA A 448 16.53 9.96 15.22
CA ALA A 448 15.27 9.64 15.87
C ALA A 448 14.69 10.78 16.72
N ALA A 449 15.54 11.77 17.14
CA ALA A 449 15.09 12.96 17.88
C ALA A 449 14.47 14.00 16.94
N GLN A 450 13.36 13.63 16.32
CA GLN A 450 12.55 14.48 15.44
C GLN A 450 11.05 14.22 15.66
N PRO A 451 10.15 15.11 15.22
CA PRO A 451 8.71 14.98 15.48
C PRO A 451 8.10 13.66 14.97
N ARG A 452 8.71 13.05 13.96
CA ARG A 452 8.27 11.78 13.34
C ARG A 452 8.85 10.52 14.01
N ASN A 453 9.41 10.62 15.21
CA ASN A 453 10.02 9.50 15.93
C ASN A 453 9.16 8.24 15.96
N ARG A 454 7.86 8.37 16.26
CA ARG A 454 6.94 7.23 16.37
C ARG A 454 6.76 6.51 15.04
N PHE A 455 6.62 7.28 13.95
CA PHE A 455 6.55 6.74 12.59
C PHE A 455 7.88 6.08 12.18
N ILE A 456 9.01 6.71 12.49
CA ILE A 456 10.34 6.14 12.22
C ILE A 456 10.49 4.78 12.92
N ARG A 457 10.15 4.71 14.18
CA ARG A 457 10.26 3.48 14.97
C ARG A 457 9.42 2.36 14.41
N VAL A 458 8.14 2.62 14.18
CA VAL A 458 7.22 1.60 13.67
C VAL A 458 7.62 1.10 12.28
N MET A 459 8.30 1.92 11.45
CA MET A 459 8.73 1.55 10.10
C MET A 459 10.11 0.90 10.03
N LEU A 460 11.01 1.17 10.98
CA LEU A 460 12.41 0.77 10.87
C LEU A 460 12.85 -0.25 11.93
N GLU A 461 12.14 -0.38 13.05
CA GLU A 461 12.44 -1.41 14.04
C GLU A 461 12.08 -2.81 13.48
N PRO A 462 12.92 -3.82 13.69
CA PRO A 462 12.67 -5.18 13.17
C PRO A 462 11.49 -5.85 13.86
N GLU A 463 11.22 -5.50 15.11
CA GLU A 463 10.16 -6.07 15.91
C GLU A 463 9.20 -4.98 16.41
N VAL A 464 7.93 -5.30 16.37
CA VAL A 464 6.87 -4.47 16.91
C VAL A 464 6.18 -5.27 18.01
N PRO A 465 6.21 -4.77 19.27
CA PRO A 465 5.67 -5.53 20.40
C PRO A 465 4.15 -5.66 20.29
N VAL A 466 3.66 -6.90 20.35
CA VAL A 466 2.23 -7.21 20.50
C VAL A 466 1.95 -7.36 22.00
N PRO A 467 0.90 -6.71 22.54
CA PRO A 467 0.56 -6.81 23.96
C PRO A 467 0.31 -8.26 24.40
N GLN A 468 0.86 -8.63 25.55
CA GLN A 468 0.83 -10.02 26.05
C GLN A 468 -0.60 -10.51 26.36
N ASP A 469 -1.43 -9.66 26.93
CA ASP A 469 -2.84 -9.94 27.22
C ASP A 469 -3.65 -10.21 25.96
N PHE A 470 -3.41 -9.46 24.88
CA PHE A 470 -3.99 -9.74 23.56
C PHE A 470 -3.55 -11.12 23.03
N LEU A 471 -2.25 -11.45 23.16
CA LEU A 471 -1.73 -12.75 22.70
C LEU A 471 -2.35 -13.91 23.48
N GLU A 472 -2.57 -13.76 24.79
CA GLU A 472 -3.21 -14.77 25.65
C GLU A 472 -4.70 -14.98 25.24
N GLU A 473 -5.44 -13.92 24.98
CA GLU A 473 -6.82 -14.01 24.48
C GLU A 473 -6.84 -14.62 23.08
N ALA A 474 -5.99 -14.16 22.17
CA ALA A 474 -5.88 -14.67 20.80
C ALA A 474 -5.55 -16.17 20.81
N ARG A 475 -4.64 -16.62 21.69
CA ARG A 475 -4.33 -18.04 21.87
C ARG A 475 -5.53 -18.83 22.37
N ALA A 476 -6.24 -18.34 23.38
CA ALA A 476 -7.43 -19.00 23.90
C ALA A 476 -8.52 -19.14 22.84
N ARG A 477 -8.62 -18.20 21.88
CA ARG A 477 -9.54 -18.29 20.74
C ARG A 477 -9.08 -19.34 19.72
N VAL A 478 -7.80 -19.41 19.40
CA VAL A 478 -7.22 -20.46 18.55
C VAL A 478 -7.54 -21.86 19.11
N ASP A 479 -7.37 -22.05 20.42
CA ASP A 479 -7.65 -23.33 21.10
C ASP A 479 -9.13 -23.73 21.02
N ARG A 480 -10.05 -22.75 20.84
CA ARG A 480 -11.48 -22.98 20.61
C ARG A 480 -11.87 -23.03 19.12
N ALA A 481 -10.90 -23.04 18.21
CA ALA A 481 -11.09 -22.93 16.76
C ALA A 481 -11.86 -21.66 16.32
N GLU A 482 -11.68 -20.56 17.06
CA GLU A 482 -12.20 -19.23 16.75
C GLU A 482 -11.13 -18.38 16.08
N ASN A 483 -11.56 -17.30 15.40
CA ASN A 483 -10.62 -16.30 14.83
C ASN A 483 -9.79 -15.63 15.93
N PRO A 484 -8.45 -15.61 15.85
CA PRO A 484 -7.56 -15.03 16.87
C PRO A 484 -7.62 -13.50 16.94
N ARG A 485 -8.40 -12.83 16.08
CA ARG A 485 -8.56 -11.38 15.99
C ARG A 485 -7.31 -10.58 15.58
N PHE A 486 -6.28 -11.21 15.05
CA PHE A 486 -5.29 -10.47 14.28
C PHE A 486 -5.98 -9.92 13.04
N TYR A 487 -6.05 -8.60 12.96
CA TYR A 487 -6.79 -7.94 11.89
C TYR A 487 -5.96 -7.81 10.61
N ASP A 488 -4.62 -7.74 10.75
CA ASP A 488 -3.67 -7.66 9.64
C ASP A 488 -2.33 -8.34 10.01
N ILE A 489 -1.31 -8.21 9.14
CA ILE A 489 0.04 -8.76 9.39
C ILE A 489 0.69 -8.09 10.61
N THR A 490 1.70 -8.76 11.17
CA THR A 490 2.42 -8.33 12.37
C THR A 490 3.89 -7.97 12.11
N ALA A 491 4.36 -8.02 10.84
CA ALA A 491 5.70 -7.64 10.43
C ALA A 491 5.67 -6.74 9.20
N TRP A 492 6.33 -5.57 9.28
CA TRP A 492 6.35 -4.56 8.20
C TRP A 492 7.62 -3.68 8.20
N SER A 493 8.70 -4.10 8.85
CA SER A 493 9.97 -3.35 8.85
C SER A 493 10.46 -3.10 7.42
N LEU A 494 10.64 -1.82 7.04
CA LEU A 494 11.02 -1.43 5.69
C LEU A 494 12.34 -2.08 5.21
N PRO A 495 13.42 -2.15 6.02
CA PRO A 495 14.62 -2.85 5.59
C PRO A 495 14.38 -4.33 5.24
N LEU A 496 13.50 -5.01 5.97
CA LEU A 496 13.15 -6.42 5.69
C LEU A 496 12.25 -6.54 4.46
N LEU A 497 11.22 -5.67 4.34
CA LEU A 497 10.30 -5.67 3.19
C LEU A 497 11.00 -5.37 1.88
N TYR A 498 11.98 -4.47 1.88
CA TYR A 498 12.72 -4.06 0.67
C TYR A 498 13.99 -4.89 0.42
N GLY A 499 14.35 -5.80 1.33
CA GLY A 499 15.54 -6.65 1.20
C GLY A 499 16.84 -5.88 1.26
N ILE A 500 16.90 -4.76 1.99
CA ILE A 500 18.08 -3.92 2.16
C ILE A 500 18.64 -4.04 3.58
N GLU A 501 19.91 -3.67 3.76
CA GLU A 501 20.51 -3.55 5.09
C GLU A 501 19.93 -2.34 5.84
N GLY A 502 19.74 -2.49 7.14
CA GLY A 502 19.31 -1.44 8.04
C GLY A 502 19.94 -1.61 9.40
N PHE A 503 20.31 -0.52 10.05
CA PHE A 503 20.95 -0.53 11.37
C PHE A 503 20.33 0.53 12.27
N SER A 504 20.29 0.24 13.55
CA SER A 504 19.98 1.22 14.59
C SER A 504 21.20 1.45 15.48
N SER A 505 21.27 2.58 16.18
CA SER A 505 22.36 2.92 17.10
C SER A 505 21.91 3.88 18.18
N THR A 506 22.42 3.70 19.39
CA THR A 506 22.24 4.62 20.52
C THR A 506 23.27 5.77 20.53
N ASP A 507 24.20 5.83 19.57
CA ASP A 507 25.28 6.84 19.53
C ASP A 507 24.76 8.23 19.14
N GLY A 508 24.76 9.17 20.07
CA GLY A 508 24.27 10.55 19.90
C GLY A 508 25.32 11.56 19.42
N ARG A 509 26.57 11.14 19.11
CA ARG A 509 27.62 12.07 18.67
C ARG A 509 27.23 12.76 17.34
N GLY A 510 27.72 14.02 17.13
CA GLY A 510 27.54 14.72 15.86
C GLY A 510 28.19 13.95 14.70
N LEU A 511 27.53 13.93 13.56
CA LEU A 511 28.02 13.31 12.32
C LEU A 511 28.21 14.35 11.24
N ALA A 512 29.23 14.16 10.39
CA ALA A 512 29.39 14.92 9.17
C ALA A 512 28.33 14.45 8.15
N SER A 513 27.23 15.17 8.05
CA SER A 513 26.10 14.83 7.18
C SER A 513 25.43 16.07 6.62
N GLN A 514 24.68 15.89 5.54
CA GLN A 514 23.88 16.93 4.89
C GLN A 514 22.42 16.45 4.80
N ARG A 515 21.47 17.36 5.04
CA ARG A 515 20.03 17.12 4.85
C ARG A 515 19.74 16.75 3.40
N VAL A 516 18.93 15.74 3.19
CA VAL A 516 18.39 15.36 1.87
C VAL A 516 17.05 16.07 1.71
N GLU A 517 17.00 17.09 0.88
CA GLU A 517 15.80 17.93 0.68
C GLU A 517 14.96 17.45 -0.50
N GLU A 518 15.63 16.96 -1.56
CA GLU A 518 14.99 16.48 -2.78
C GLU A 518 14.85 14.96 -2.77
N PRO A 519 13.89 14.40 -3.53
CA PRO A 519 13.78 12.95 -3.69
C PRO A 519 15.10 12.36 -4.21
N VAL A 520 15.51 11.26 -3.58
CA VAL A 520 16.74 10.57 -3.95
C VAL A 520 16.51 9.82 -5.27
N THR A 521 17.36 10.14 -6.23
CA THR A 521 17.55 9.33 -7.44
C THR A 521 18.90 8.64 -7.32
N PRO A 522 19.00 7.33 -7.53
CA PRO A 522 20.30 6.66 -7.55
C PRO A 522 21.26 7.32 -8.54
N GLU A 523 22.55 7.35 -8.19
CA GLU A 523 23.55 7.94 -9.07
C GLU A 523 23.56 7.22 -10.43
N GLN A 524 23.62 8.03 -11.50
CA GLN A 524 23.66 7.49 -12.86
C GLN A 524 24.94 6.68 -13.05
N PRO A 525 24.83 5.42 -13.47
CA PRO A 525 26.01 4.58 -13.63
C PRO A 525 26.91 5.08 -14.77
N THR A 526 28.19 5.23 -14.48
CA THR A 526 29.21 5.48 -15.51
C THR A 526 29.98 4.20 -15.77
N PHE A 527 29.97 3.73 -17.02
CA PHE A 527 30.68 2.54 -17.42
C PHE A 527 31.38 2.70 -18.77
N ALA A 528 32.49 2.00 -18.94
CA ALA A 528 33.25 2.03 -20.19
C ALA A 528 32.53 1.28 -21.32
N ARG A 529 32.67 1.78 -22.55
CA ARG A 529 32.18 1.09 -23.75
C ARG A 529 32.81 -0.32 -23.84
N ALA A 530 31.97 -1.33 -23.87
CA ALA A 530 32.39 -2.72 -23.95
C ALA A 530 32.78 -3.11 -25.38
N GLN A 531 33.83 -3.93 -25.55
CA GLN A 531 34.14 -4.57 -26.80
C GLN A 531 33.50 -5.95 -26.93
N TYR A 532 33.25 -6.65 -25.81
CA TYR A 532 32.70 -8.01 -25.81
C TYR A 532 31.27 -8.06 -25.25
N ALA A 533 31.06 -7.59 -24.05
CA ALA A 533 29.77 -7.62 -23.39
C ALA A 533 29.62 -6.55 -22.27
N TYR A 534 28.38 -6.20 -21.95
CA TYR A 534 28.01 -5.50 -20.74
C TYR A 534 27.51 -6.49 -19.71
N LEU A 535 27.93 -6.33 -18.47
CA LEU A 535 27.52 -7.13 -17.32
C LEU A 535 26.71 -6.25 -16.37
N ILE A 536 25.45 -6.62 -16.16
CA ILE A 536 24.49 -5.93 -15.28
C ILE A 536 24.51 -6.66 -13.93
N ASP A 537 24.58 -5.90 -12.83
CA ASP A 537 24.63 -6.48 -11.49
C ASP A 537 23.44 -7.43 -11.23
N GLY A 538 23.77 -8.66 -10.86
CA GLY A 538 22.79 -9.71 -10.65
C GLY A 538 21.92 -9.54 -9.41
N THR A 539 22.33 -8.71 -8.46
CA THR A 539 21.56 -8.46 -7.21
C THR A 539 20.43 -7.46 -7.40
N GLN A 540 20.48 -6.64 -8.45
CA GLN A 540 19.43 -5.67 -8.76
C GLN A 540 18.25 -6.37 -9.45
N ALA A 541 17.07 -6.30 -8.83
CA ALA A 541 15.86 -6.97 -9.33
C ALA A 541 15.48 -6.48 -10.74
N ALA A 542 15.61 -5.19 -11.02
CA ALA A 542 15.30 -4.57 -12.30
C ALA A 542 16.26 -4.97 -13.44
N GLY A 543 17.39 -5.60 -13.14
CA GLY A 543 18.34 -6.07 -14.15
C GLY A 543 17.74 -7.11 -15.12
N LEU A 544 16.85 -7.97 -14.64
CA LEU A 544 16.20 -8.98 -15.50
C LEU A 544 15.14 -8.36 -16.44
N PRO A 545 14.20 -7.51 -16.01
CA PRO A 545 13.36 -6.72 -16.91
C PRO A 545 14.15 -5.93 -17.96
N ALA A 546 15.25 -5.31 -17.54
CA ALA A 546 16.14 -4.58 -18.45
C ALA A 546 16.69 -5.47 -19.58
N LEU A 547 17.11 -6.69 -19.26
CA LEU A 547 17.53 -7.67 -20.25
C LEU A 547 16.41 -8.04 -21.23
N ILE A 548 15.17 -8.17 -20.73
CA ILE A 548 14.01 -8.46 -21.60
C ILE A 548 13.72 -7.27 -22.53
N HIS A 549 13.81 -6.02 -22.05
CA HIS A 549 13.71 -4.86 -22.92
C HIS A 549 14.76 -4.84 -24.03
N LEU A 550 16.02 -5.12 -23.70
CA LEU A 550 17.10 -5.24 -24.70
C LEU A 550 16.89 -6.42 -25.66
N LYS A 551 16.32 -7.52 -25.14
CA LYS A 551 15.96 -8.68 -25.98
C LYS A 551 14.91 -8.33 -27.02
N LYS A 552 13.89 -7.56 -26.67
CA LYS A 552 12.85 -7.03 -27.59
C LYS A 552 13.43 -6.17 -28.70
N GLN A 553 14.55 -5.47 -28.44
CA GLN A 553 15.29 -4.71 -29.45
C GLN A 553 16.19 -5.58 -30.34
N GLY A 554 16.21 -6.91 -30.10
CA GLY A 554 16.94 -7.89 -30.91
C GLY A 554 18.32 -8.25 -30.39
N TYR A 555 18.75 -7.71 -29.23
CA TYR A 555 20.06 -8.03 -28.67
C TYR A 555 20.13 -9.44 -28.10
N ARG A 556 21.33 -10.02 -28.12
CA ARG A 556 21.63 -11.29 -27.46
C ARG A 556 21.89 -11.02 -25.98
N VAL A 557 21.02 -11.56 -25.13
CA VAL A 557 21.10 -11.40 -23.67
C VAL A 557 21.10 -12.74 -22.96
N ALA A 558 21.71 -12.78 -21.77
CA ALA A 558 21.79 -14.01 -20.98
C ALA A 558 21.93 -13.70 -19.48
N LEU A 559 21.83 -14.74 -18.64
CA LEU A 559 22.12 -14.70 -17.20
C LEU A 559 23.24 -15.66 -16.85
N LEU A 560 24.11 -15.29 -15.90
CA LEU A 560 25.05 -16.21 -15.25
C LEU A 560 24.29 -17.07 -14.22
N GLN A 561 24.41 -18.37 -14.31
CA GLN A 561 23.86 -19.28 -13.30
C GLN A 561 24.73 -19.30 -12.03
N HIS A 562 26.05 -19.27 -12.17
CA HIS A 562 27.01 -19.19 -11.09
C HIS A 562 27.92 -17.99 -11.25
N GLY A 563 28.51 -17.55 -10.13
CA GLY A 563 29.42 -16.40 -10.14
C GLY A 563 30.68 -16.65 -10.94
N THR A 564 31.22 -15.62 -11.59
CA THR A 564 32.46 -15.64 -12.35
C THR A 564 33.40 -14.50 -11.99
N ARG A 565 34.63 -14.54 -12.52
CA ARG A 565 35.62 -13.46 -12.38
C ARG A 565 36.21 -13.13 -13.74
N ILE A 566 36.14 -11.86 -14.13
CA ILE A 566 36.59 -11.37 -15.44
C ILE A 566 37.30 -10.04 -15.23
N GLN A 567 38.51 -9.90 -15.81
CA GLN A 567 39.32 -8.67 -15.73
C GLN A 567 39.54 -8.18 -14.29
N GLY A 568 39.76 -9.11 -13.35
CA GLY A 568 40.04 -8.82 -11.95
C GLY A 568 38.78 -8.51 -11.08
N GLN A 569 37.56 -8.48 -11.67
CA GLN A 569 36.32 -8.21 -11.00
C GLN A 569 35.46 -9.48 -10.84
N ASP A 570 34.89 -9.67 -9.64
CA ASP A 570 33.95 -10.74 -9.35
C ASP A 570 32.52 -10.34 -9.75
N TYR A 571 31.80 -11.27 -10.34
CA TYR A 571 30.38 -11.13 -10.74
C TYR A 571 29.57 -12.27 -10.13
N ALA A 572 28.48 -11.92 -9.46
CA ALA A 572 27.62 -12.87 -8.77
C ALA A 572 26.75 -13.71 -9.73
N ALA A 573 26.20 -14.81 -9.24
CA ALA A 573 25.11 -15.50 -9.91
C ALA A 573 23.93 -14.54 -10.15
N GLY A 574 23.23 -14.68 -11.28
CA GLY A 574 22.17 -13.77 -11.69
C GLY A 574 22.65 -12.52 -12.42
N THR A 575 23.98 -12.31 -12.58
CA THR A 575 24.52 -11.23 -13.41
C THR A 575 24.00 -11.33 -14.83
N GLY A 576 23.41 -10.24 -15.32
CA GLY A 576 22.91 -10.10 -16.68
C GLY A 576 24.06 -9.89 -17.68
N ILE A 577 23.95 -10.46 -18.86
CA ILE A 577 24.93 -10.34 -19.94
C ILE A 577 24.25 -9.77 -21.17
N VAL A 578 24.79 -8.68 -21.73
CA VAL A 578 24.41 -8.12 -23.03
C VAL A 578 25.61 -8.20 -23.96
N TYR A 579 25.54 -9.04 -25.00
CA TYR A 579 26.67 -9.24 -25.91
C TYR A 579 26.76 -8.09 -26.91
N ALA A 580 27.86 -7.33 -26.87
CA ALA A 580 28.13 -6.18 -27.73
C ALA A 580 28.98 -6.49 -28.95
N GLY A 581 29.86 -7.51 -28.88
CA GLY A 581 30.88 -7.77 -29.90
C GLY A 581 30.38 -8.15 -31.29
N GLN A 582 29.10 -8.50 -31.43
CA GLN A 582 28.43 -8.83 -32.72
C GLN A 582 27.12 -8.06 -32.89
N ALA A 583 26.84 -7.09 -32.01
CA ALA A 583 25.66 -6.24 -32.07
C ALA A 583 25.93 -5.00 -32.95
N GLU A 584 24.86 -4.32 -33.33
CA GLU A 584 24.92 -2.97 -33.90
C GLU A 584 25.49 -1.97 -32.90
N ASP A 585 26.05 -0.86 -33.40
CA ASP A 585 26.67 0.17 -32.54
C ASP A 585 25.66 0.80 -31.57
N SER A 586 24.35 0.78 -31.87
CA SER A 586 23.24 1.24 -31.02
C SER A 586 23.20 0.53 -29.66
N VAL A 587 23.70 -0.72 -29.54
CA VAL A 587 23.73 -1.46 -28.27
C VAL A 587 24.34 -0.67 -27.11
N HIS A 588 25.29 0.21 -27.42
CA HIS A 588 25.99 1.00 -26.40
C HIS A 588 25.10 2.11 -25.80
N ASP A 589 24.28 2.72 -26.63
CA ASP A 589 23.33 3.75 -26.20
C ASP A 589 22.09 3.09 -25.57
N ASP A 590 21.57 2.01 -26.15
CA ASP A 590 20.41 1.28 -25.59
C ASP A 590 20.71 0.68 -24.21
N VAL A 591 21.93 0.16 -23.98
CA VAL A 591 22.35 -0.32 -22.65
C VAL A 591 22.47 0.85 -21.68
N ARG A 592 22.92 2.02 -22.11
CA ARG A 592 22.97 3.20 -21.25
C ARG A 592 21.56 3.66 -20.88
N ASP A 593 20.65 3.76 -21.85
CA ASP A 593 19.28 4.18 -21.63
C ASP A 593 18.55 3.26 -20.63
N VAL A 594 18.77 1.94 -20.75
CA VAL A 594 18.18 0.97 -19.82
C VAL A 594 18.85 1.05 -18.43
N ALA A 595 20.17 1.25 -18.38
CA ALA A 595 20.89 1.43 -17.11
C ALA A 595 20.42 2.70 -16.37
N ASP A 596 20.25 3.79 -17.10
CA ASP A 596 19.75 5.06 -16.56
C ASP A 596 18.30 4.91 -16.07
N ARG A 597 17.43 4.26 -16.85
CA ARG A 597 16.03 4.05 -16.53
C ARG A 597 15.79 3.26 -15.24
N TYR A 598 16.59 2.22 -15.00
CA TYR A 598 16.46 1.33 -13.85
C TYR A 598 17.57 1.51 -12.80
N ALA A 599 18.39 2.54 -12.93
CA ALA A 599 19.51 2.83 -12.05
C ALA A 599 20.44 1.61 -11.84
N LEU A 600 20.80 0.91 -12.94
CA LEU A 600 21.54 -0.35 -12.90
C LEU A 600 23.05 -0.14 -12.85
N SER A 601 23.72 -0.91 -12.01
CA SER A 601 25.18 -1.04 -12.03
C SER A 601 25.62 -1.92 -13.22
N VAL A 602 26.37 -1.32 -14.15
CA VAL A 602 26.80 -1.97 -15.38
C VAL A 602 28.32 -1.91 -15.51
N SER A 603 28.95 -3.00 -15.95
CA SER A 603 30.37 -3.08 -16.26
C SER A 603 30.59 -3.48 -17.70
N GLY A 604 31.40 -2.73 -18.47
CA GLY A 604 31.81 -3.10 -19.81
C GLY A 604 33.06 -4.02 -19.78
N VAL A 605 32.98 -5.19 -20.38
CA VAL A 605 34.12 -6.14 -20.49
C VAL A 605 34.55 -6.34 -21.91
N ASN A 606 35.88 -6.52 -22.09
CA ASN A 606 36.51 -6.68 -23.41
C ASN A 606 36.84 -8.15 -23.75
N THR A 607 36.56 -9.08 -22.83
CA THR A 607 36.72 -10.51 -23.00
C THR A 607 35.61 -11.28 -22.31
N GLY A 608 35.25 -12.43 -22.84
CA GLY A 608 34.36 -13.37 -22.15
C GLY A 608 35.10 -14.49 -21.40
N LEU A 609 36.44 -14.43 -21.37
CA LEU A 609 37.26 -15.42 -20.72
C LEU A 609 37.31 -15.18 -19.21
N ALA A 610 36.85 -16.15 -18.43
CA ALA A 610 36.93 -16.12 -16.98
C ALA A 610 38.34 -16.45 -16.47
N GLU A 611 38.63 -15.98 -15.25
CA GLU A 611 39.90 -16.28 -14.54
C GLU A 611 39.75 -17.55 -13.69
N GLY A 612 40.79 -18.38 -13.68
CA GLY A 612 40.81 -19.66 -12.96
C GLY A 612 39.86 -20.69 -13.54
N ASP A 613 39.23 -21.49 -12.68
CA ASP A 613 38.28 -22.56 -13.05
C ASP A 613 36.83 -22.09 -13.12
N ARG A 614 36.59 -20.78 -13.20
CA ARG A 614 35.24 -20.18 -13.22
C ARG A 614 34.63 -20.21 -14.64
N PRO A 615 33.27 -20.17 -14.74
CA PRO A 615 32.62 -20.23 -16.04
C PRO A 615 32.86 -18.96 -16.87
N SER A 616 33.29 -19.14 -18.13
CA SER A 616 33.38 -18.06 -19.11
C SER A 616 31.99 -17.69 -19.68
N LEU A 617 31.83 -16.48 -20.24
CA LEU A 617 30.54 -15.95 -20.72
C LEU A 617 29.93 -16.69 -21.93
N GLY A 618 30.53 -17.75 -22.38
CA GLY A 618 30.00 -18.62 -23.46
C GLY A 618 29.89 -20.08 -23.03
N SER A 619 30.09 -20.37 -21.75
CA SER A 619 30.03 -21.74 -21.21
C SER A 619 28.58 -22.25 -21.10
N GLY A 620 28.42 -23.54 -20.79
CA GLY A 620 27.13 -24.15 -20.48
C GLY A 620 26.46 -23.62 -19.19
N ASP A 621 27.15 -22.75 -18.44
CA ASP A 621 26.68 -22.09 -17.23
C ASP A 621 25.91 -20.77 -17.51
N VAL A 622 25.71 -20.44 -18.76
CA VAL A 622 25.01 -19.22 -19.22
C VAL A 622 23.63 -19.58 -19.72
N ILE A 623 22.62 -18.97 -19.13
CA ILE A 623 21.21 -19.10 -19.53
C ILE A 623 20.89 -18.03 -20.57
N TYR A 624 20.78 -18.40 -21.84
CA TYR A 624 20.38 -17.49 -22.91
C TYR A 624 18.87 -17.21 -22.84
N LEU A 625 18.53 -15.94 -22.60
CA LEU A 625 17.13 -15.54 -22.44
C LEU A 625 16.43 -15.42 -23.80
N LYS A 626 15.21 -15.95 -23.87
CA LYS A 626 14.20 -15.61 -24.86
C LYS A 626 13.29 -14.49 -24.34
N GLU A 627 12.56 -13.84 -25.21
CA GLU A 627 11.50 -12.93 -24.80
C GLU A 627 10.28 -13.79 -24.40
N PRO A 628 9.87 -13.80 -23.12
CA PRO A 628 8.75 -14.62 -22.69
C PRO A 628 7.42 -13.96 -23.02
N SER A 629 6.48 -14.73 -23.55
CA SER A 629 5.05 -14.37 -23.59
C SER A 629 4.39 -14.82 -22.29
N VAL A 630 3.88 -13.86 -21.51
CA VAL A 630 3.35 -14.11 -20.17
C VAL A 630 1.83 -13.96 -20.13
N ALA A 631 1.13 -14.95 -19.59
CA ALA A 631 -0.28 -14.86 -19.24
C ALA A 631 -0.49 -15.03 -17.73
N MET A 632 -1.60 -14.51 -17.21
CA MET A 632 -2.03 -14.69 -15.83
C MET A 632 -3.53 -15.00 -15.78
N LEU A 633 -3.91 -15.97 -14.96
CA LEU A 633 -5.31 -16.30 -14.76
C LEU A 633 -6.03 -15.19 -13.98
N ALA A 634 -7.25 -14.89 -14.40
CA ALA A 634 -8.07 -13.79 -13.87
C ALA A 634 -9.52 -14.24 -13.67
N GLU A 635 -10.28 -13.44 -12.93
CA GLU A 635 -11.67 -13.69 -12.51
C GLU A 635 -11.81 -14.92 -11.60
N GLU A 636 -13.03 -15.20 -11.15
CA GLU A 636 -13.26 -16.34 -10.28
C GLU A 636 -12.74 -17.68 -10.86
N PRO A 637 -12.10 -18.51 -10.03
CA PRO A 637 -11.98 -18.44 -8.57
C PRO A 637 -10.64 -17.85 -8.10
N ILE A 638 -9.99 -17.03 -8.90
CA ILE A 638 -8.75 -16.34 -8.55
C ILE A 638 -9.04 -15.30 -7.46
N GLN A 639 -8.15 -15.16 -6.48
CA GLN A 639 -8.21 -14.10 -5.49
C GLN A 639 -7.82 -12.76 -6.12
N PRO A 640 -8.69 -11.74 -6.11
CA PRO A 640 -8.41 -10.46 -6.77
C PRO A 640 -7.19 -9.72 -6.22
N TYR A 641 -6.91 -9.79 -4.93
CA TYR A 641 -5.73 -9.16 -4.34
C TYR A 641 -4.43 -9.77 -4.88
N SER A 642 -4.26 -11.08 -4.83
CA SER A 642 -3.10 -11.78 -5.36
C SER A 642 -2.91 -11.52 -6.86
N PHE A 643 -4.00 -11.55 -7.63
CA PHE A 643 -4.00 -11.16 -9.03
C PHE A 643 -3.51 -9.71 -9.22
N GLY A 644 -4.07 -8.77 -8.48
CA GLY A 644 -3.73 -7.35 -8.59
C GLY A 644 -2.28 -7.04 -8.22
N TRP A 645 -1.76 -7.66 -7.17
CA TRP A 645 -0.37 -7.47 -6.72
C TRP A 645 0.63 -7.97 -7.76
N ALA A 646 0.40 -9.16 -8.31
CA ALA A 646 1.25 -9.71 -9.37
C ALA A 646 1.14 -8.88 -10.66
N TRP A 647 -0.07 -8.44 -11.04
CA TRP A 647 -0.27 -7.56 -12.20
C TRP A 647 0.45 -6.24 -12.03
N PHE A 648 0.26 -5.55 -10.91
CA PHE A 648 0.92 -4.27 -10.62
C PHE A 648 2.44 -4.40 -10.65
N THR A 649 2.99 -5.47 -10.05
CA THR A 649 4.42 -5.72 -10.05
C THR A 649 4.96 -5.82 -11.46
N LEU A 650 4.33 -6.61 -12.34
CA LEU A 650 4.80 -6.78 -13.71
C LEU A 650 4.56 -5.51 -14.55
N ASP A 651 3.36 -4.93 -14.51
CA ASP A 651 2.95 -3.83 -15.38
C ASP A 651 3.54 -2.48 -14.93
N GLN A 652 3.41 -2.12 -13.65
CA GLN A 652 3.79 -0.80 -13.19
C GLN A 652 5.22 -0.70 -12.64
N GLN A 653 5.71 -1.72 -11.94
CA GLN A 653 7.06 -1.66 -11.39
C GLN A 653 8.13 -2.00 -12.42
N TYR A 654 7.81 -2.88 -13.39
CA TYR A 654 8.79 -3.39 -14.37
C TYR A 654 8.39 -3.23 -15.83
N GLU A 655 7.24 -2.62 -16.13
CA GLU A 655 6.75 -2.33 -17.48
C GLU A 655 6.70 -3.56 -18.41
N LEU A 656 6.30 -4.70 -17.85
CA LEU A 656 6.18 -5.98 -18.55
C LEU A 656 4.71 -6.27 -18.86
N PRO A 657 4.33 -6.38 -20.14
CA PRO A 657 2.95 -6.68 -20.51
C PRO A 657 2.57 -8.12 -20.15
N VAL A 658 1.35 -8.29 -19.65
CA VAL A 658 0.77 -9.58 -19.26
C VAL A 658 -0.61 -9.75 -19.91
N SER A 659 -0.86 -10.92 -20.52
CA SER A 659 -2.17 -11.29 -21.03
C SER A 659 -3.06 -11.85 -19.92
N MET A 660 -4.25 -11.27 -19.72
CA MET A 660 -5.20 -11.75 -18.72
C MET A 660 -6.10 -12.84 -19.33
N LEU A 661 -6.04 -14.04 -18.76
CA LEU A 661 -6.84 -15.17 -19.19
C LEU A 661 -7.93 -15.48 -18.17
N ARG A 662 -9.20 -15.37 -18.56
CA ARG A 662 -10.29 -15.83 -17.71
C ARG A 662 -10.21 -17.33 -17.50
N VAL A 663 -10.42 -17.81 -16.27
CA VAL A 663 -10.35 -19.25 -15.95
C VAL A 663 -11.21 -20.12 -16.91
N PRO A 664 -12.46 -19.77 -17.26
CA PRO A 664 -13.22 -20.55 -18.26
C PRO A 664 -12.59 -20.60 -19.65
N SER A 665 -11.74 -19.63 -20.01
CA SER A 665 -11.06 -19.60 -21.32
C SER A 665 -10.02 -20.71 -21.47
N LEU A 666 -9.58 -21.37 -20.39
CA LEU A 666 -8.71 -22.54 -20.46
C LEU A 666 -9.28 -23.66 -21.35
N ARG A 667 -10.61 -23.74 -21.52
CA ARG A 667 -11.27 -24.70 -22.40
C ARG A 667 -11.01 -24.50 -23.89
N SER A 668 -10.70 -23.25 -24.30
CA SER A 668 -10.64 -22.90 -25.74
C SER A 668 -9.44 -22.06 -26.16
N ALA A 669 -8.78 -21.33 -25.23
CA ALA A 669 -7.63 -20.50 -25.52
C ALA A 669 -6.47 -21.29 -26.14
N ASN A 670 -5.72 -20.66 -27.03
CA ASN A 670 -4.47 -21.23 -27.56
C ASN A 670 -3.33 -21.01 -26.56
N LEU A 671 -3.14 -21.93 -25.63
CA LEU A 671 -2.13 -21.83 -24.59
C LEU A 671 -0.69 -21.87 -25.13
N SER A 672 -0.47 -22.39 -26.36
CA SER A 672 0.88 -22.45 -26.96
C SER A 672 1.44 -21.08 -27.38
N GLU A 673 0.63 -20.01 -27.28
CA GLU A 673 1.08 -18.63 -27.48
C GLU A 673 1.83 -18.08 -26.25
N TYR A 674 1.75 -18.77 -25.12
CA TYR A 674 2.38 -18.34 -23.87
C TYR A 674 3.51 -19.24 -23.45
N ASP A 675 4.62 -18.63 -23.05
CA ASP A 675 5.78 -19.33 -22.45
C ASP A 675 5.60 -19.51 -20.94
N THR A 676 4.92 -18.54 -20.29
CA THR A 676 4.63 -18.56 -18.84
C THR A 676 3.16 -18.32 -18.59
N ILE A 677 2.53 -19.13 -17.73
CA ILE A 677 1.20 -18.87 -17.18
C ILE A 677 1.32 -18.76 -15.67
N ILE A 678 0.81 -17.65 -15.10
CA ILE A 678 0.78 -17.40 -13.67
C ILE A 678 -0.60 -17.77 -13.12
N VAL A 679 -0.64 -18.56 -12.05
CA VAL A 679 -1.84 -18.86 -11.27
C VAL A 679 -1.71 -18.16 -9.92
N PRO A 680 -2.36 -17.01 -9.72
CA PRO A 680 -2.44 -16.36 -8.41
C PRO A 680 -3.16 -17.23 -7.38
N GLU A 681 -3.30 -16.77 -6.14
CA GLU A 681 -4.09 -17.45 -5.13
C GLU A 681 -5.54 -17.73 -5.60
N ILE A 682 -6.13 -18.80 -5.11
CA ILE A 682 -7.48 -19.24 -5.47
C ILE A 682 -8.37 -19.46 -4.23
N TYR A 683 -9.68 -19.32 -4.39
CA TYR A 683 -10.67 -19.65 -3.35
C TYR A 683 -10.94 -21.17 -3.19
N GLY A 684 -10.20 -22.00 -3.89
CA GLY A 684 -10.22 -23.44 -3.76
C GLY A 684 -10.26 -24.20 -5.08
N THR A 685 -9.72 -25.41 -5.06
CA THR A 685 -9.59 -26.29 -6.25
C THR A 685 -10.94 -26.73 -6.82
N GLY A 686 -11.94 -26.99 -5.99
CA GLY A 686 -13.27 -27.37 -6.46
C GLY A 686 -13.98 -26.26 -7.25
N ALA A 687 -13.73 -24.98 -6.94
CA ALA A 687 -14.21 -23.86 -7.75
C ALA A 687 -13.44 -23.76 -9.08
N MET A 688 -12.13 -24.03 -9.04
CA MET A 688 -11.28 -24.08 -10.24
C MET A 688 -11.77 -25.17 -11.21
N GLU A 689 -12.06 -26.38 -10.71
CA GLU A 689 -12.63 -27.46 -11.50
C GLU A 689 -13.97 -27.10 -12.16
N ARG A 690 -14.88 -26.52 -11.40
CA ARG A 690 -16.21 -26.13 -11.93
C ARG A 690 -16.09 -25.11 -13.06
N LEU A 691 -15.23 -24.12 -12.93
CA LEU A 691 -15.12 -23.01 -13.88
C LEU A 691 -14.23 -23.35 -15.08
N ALA A 692 -13.06 -23.92 -14.86
CA ALA A 692 -12.19 -24.39 -15.95
C ALA A 692 -12.73 -25.63 -16.66
N GLY A 693 -13.45 -26.51 -15.93
CA GLY A 693 -13.83 -27.84 -16.38
C GLY A 693 -12.64 -28.81 -16.48
N ALA A 694 -12.90 -30.10 -16.46
CA ALA A 694 -11.85 -31.12 -16.59
C ALA A 694 -11.01 -30.97 -17.85
N ASP A 695 -11.64 -30.63 -18.99
CA ASP A 695 -10.95 -30.41 -20.26
C ASP A 695 -10.01 -29.20 -20.22
N GLY A 696 -10.42 -28.10 -19.57
CA GLY A 696 -9.57 -26.91 -19.41
C GLY A 696 -8.34 -27.17 -18.56
N LEU A 697 -8.53 -27.87 -17.44
CA LEU A 697 -7.44 -28.26 -16.55
C LEU A 697 -6.48 -29.26 -17.22
N GLU A 698 -6.99 -30.26 -17.95
CA GLU A 698 -6.15 -31.20 -18.71
C GLU A 698 -5.36 -30.48 -19.83
N ARG A 699 -5.95 -29.47 -20.46
CA ARG A 699 -5.23 -28.63 -21.46
C ARG A 699 -4.09 -27.85 -20.80
N LEU A 700 -4.31 -27.27 -19.61
CA LEU A 700 -3.25 -26.60 -18.85
C LEU A 700 -2.14 -27.59 -18.47
N ALA A 701 -2.48 -28.77 -17.97
CA ALA A 701 -1.52 -29.81 -17.62
C ALA A 701 -0.71 -30.30 -18.84
N ARG A 702 -1.36 -30.45 -20.00
CA ARG A 702 -0.70 -30.83 -21.25
C ARG A 702 0.25 -29.73 -21.73
N TRP A 703 -0.17 -28.46 -21.67
CA TRP A 703 0.65 -27.31 -22.02
C TRP A 703 1.94 -27.27 -21.18
N VAL A 704 1.87 -27.54 -19.88
CA VAL A 704 3.07 -27.69 -19.03
C VAL A 704 3.97 -28.82 -19.54
N ARG A 705 3.40 -30.04 -19.78
CA ARG A 705 4.18 -31.19 -20.24
C ARG A 705 4.85 -30.95 -21.60
N ASP A 706 4.25 -30.11 -22.46
CA ASP A 706 4.73 -29.77 -23.79
C ASP A 706 5.80 -28.64 -23.80
N GLY A 707 6.11 -28.03 -22.65
CA GLY A 707 7.21 -27.05 -22.53
C GLY A 707 6.84 -25.74 -21.84
N GLY A 708 5.59 -25.55 -21.39
CA GLY A 708 5.14 -24.37 -20.68
C GLY A 708 5.74 -24.26 -19.26
N THR A 709 5.91 -23.02 -18.81
CA THR A 709 6.31 -22.69 -17.43
C THR A 709 5.08 -22.24 -16.65
N LEU A 710 4.64 -23.03 -15.68
CA LEU A 710 3.54 -22.69 -14.77
C LEU A 710 4.11 -22.10 -13.47
N VAL A 711 3.75 -20.87 -13.15
CA VAL A 711 4.12 -20.21 -11.89
C VAL A 711 2.88 -20.11 -11.00
N THR A 712 2.95 -20.66 -9.79
CA THR A 712 1.81 -20.66 -8.85
C THR A 712 2.16 -19.89 -7.58
N LEU A 713 1.20 -19.09 -7.08
CA LEU A 713 1.36 -18.25 -5.90
C LEU A 713 0.42 -18.75 -4.79
N GLY A 714 0.94 -18.92 -3.58
CA GLY A 714 0.17 -19.30 -2.41
C GLY A 714 -0.77 -20.48 -2.66
N SER A 715 -2.08 -20.30 -2.43
CA SER A 715 -3.09 -21.34 -2.66
C SER A 715 -3.25 -21.75 -4.13
N GLY A 716 -2.75 -20.98 -5.09
CA GLY A 716 -2.67 -21.36 -6.50
C GLY A 716 -1.82 -22.63 -6.72
N THR A 717 -0.87 -22.91 -5.81
CA THR A 717 -0.05 -24.13 -5.80
C THR A 717 -0.89 -25.42 -5.71
N GLU A 718 -2.07 -25.35 -5.09
CA GLU A 718 -2.96 -26.50 -5.03
C GLU A 718 -3.52 -26.92 -6.40
N VAL A 719 -3.55 -26.02 -7.39
CA VAL A 719 -3.91 -26.38 -8.77
C VAL A 719 -2.88 -27.35 -9.37
N ALA A 720 -1.60 -27.05 -9.19
CA ALA A 720 -0.51 -27.89 -9.70
C ALA A 720 -0.45 -29.24 -8.96
N ARG A 721 -0.71 -29.27 -7.66
CA ARG A 721 -0.82 -30.50 -6.86
C ARG A 721 -2.01 -31.34 -7.30
N HIS A 722 -3.19 -30.74 -7.45
CA HIS A 722 -4.42 -31.38 -7.91
C HIS A 722 -4.27 -32.03 -9.30
N LEU A 723 -3.52 -31.38 -10.20
CA LEU A 723 -3.21 -31.89 -11.54
C LEU A 723 -2.05 -32.89 -11.58
N GLU A 724 -1.53 -33.29 -10.42
CA GLU A 724 -0.38 -34.20 -10.28
C GLU A 724 0.84 -33.73 -11.13
N LEU A 725 1.02 -32.42 -11.24
CA LEU A 725 2.17 -31.81 -11.93
C LEU A 725 3.39 -31.66 -11.03
N ILE A 726 3.21 -31.66 -9.72
CA ILE A 726 4.28 -31.59 -8.72
C ILE A 726 4.08 -32.59 -7.61
N ALA A 727 5.19 -33.12 -7.12
CA ALA A 727 5.22 -34.05 -5.99
C ALA A 727 5.40 -33.35 -4.62
N LEU A 728 5.22 -32.02 -4.59
CA LEU A 728 5.25 -31.22 -3.36
C LEU A 728 4.14 -31.70 -2.41
N ARG A 729 4.50 -32.02 -1.17
CA ARG A 729 3.56 -32.56 -0.17
C ARG A 729 3.11 -31.48 0.79
N SER A 730 1.85 -31.50 1.22
CA SER A 730 1.44 -30.73 2.39
C SER A 730 1.77 -31.53 3.65
N TRP A 731 2.33 -30.88 4.67
CA TRP A 731 2.58 -31.49 5.96
C TRP A 731 1.29 -32.06 6.58
N TYR A 732 0.15 -31.45 6.31
CA TYR A 732 -1.17 -31.88 6.79
C TYR A 732 -1.76 -33.06 6.03
N ASP A 733 -1.17 -33.52 4.94
CA ASP A 733 -1.64 -34.71 4.19
C ASP A 733 -1.05 -35.99 4.78
N GLU A 734 -0.07 -35.92 5.68
CA GLU A 734 0.49 -37.07 6.38
C GLU A 734 -0.49 -37.58 7.43
N GLU A 735 -0.69 -38.90 7.49
CA GLU A 735 -1.70 -39.53 8.36
C GLU A 735 -1.53 -39.13 9.84
N GLU A 736 -0.29 -39.02 10.33
CA GLU A 736 0.04 -38.60 11.69
C GLU A 736 -0.26 -37.11 11.97
N HIS A 737 -0.44 -36.30 10.95
CA HIS A 737 -0.65 -34.86 11.06
C HIS A 737 -2.03 -34.38 10.62
N ALA A 738 -2.87 -35.29 10.08
CA ALA A 738 -4.18 -34.96 9.51
C ALA A 738 -5.11 -34.22 10.49
N ASP A 739 -5.06 -34.61 11.77
CA ASP A 739 -5.88 -34.03 12.86
C ASP A 739 -5.16 -32.86 13.58
N SER A 740 -3.96 -32.47 13.13
CA SER A 740 -3.20 -31.39 13.76
C SER A 740 -3.88 -30.04 13.57
N LEU A 741 -3.86 -29.21 14.61
CA LEU A 741 -4.40 -27.85 14.57
C LEU A 741 -3.71 -27.04 13.46
N ARG A 742 -4.51 -26.51 12.53
CA ARG A 742 -4.06 -25.62 11.45
C ARG A 742 -4.08 -24.18 11.95
N VAL A 743 -2.93 -23.66 12.28
CA VAL A 743 -2.79 -22.29 12.79
C VAL A 743 -2.13 -21.42 11.74
N SER A 744 -2.81 -20.35 11.34
CA SER A 744 -2.23 -19.37 10.41
C SER A 744 -1.22 -18.49 11.13
N VAL A 745 -0.09 -18.24 10.47
CA VAL A 745 0.84 -17.19 10.88
C VAL A 745 0.19 -15.85 10.58
N PRO A 746 0.08 -14.93 11.56
CA PRO A 746 -0.56 -13.63 11.33
C PRO A 746 0.41 -12.62 10.69
N GLY A 747 1.10 -13.02 9.61
CA GLY A 747 2.03 -12.18 8.85
C GLY A 747 3.37 -11.96 9.56
N ALA A 748 4.31 -12.88 9.38
CA ALA A 748 5.68 -12.80 9.89
C ALA A 748 6.70 -12.82 8.74
N MET A 749 7.84 -12.17 8.91
CA MET A 749 8.96 -12.22 7.97
C MET A 749 10.00 -13.22 8.46
N VAL A 750 10.06 -14.38 7.82
CA VAL A 750 10.80 -15.56 8.28
C VAL A 750 12.12 -15.70 7.51
N ALA A 751 13.21 -16.01 8.21
CA ALA A 751 14.51 -16.30 7.61
C ALA A 751 14.41 -17.47 6.63
N THR A 752 15.13 -17.38 5.51
CA THR A 752 15.15 -18.41 4.48
C THR A 752 16.56 -18.90 4.17
N SER A 753 16.64 -20.12 3.68
CA SER A 753 17.87 -20.72 3.11
C SER A 753 17.73 -20.83 1.60
N LEU A 754 18.70 -20.28 0.88
CA LEU A 754 18.72 -20.25 -0.59
C LEU A 754 19.64 -21.37 -1.13
N ASP A 755 19.13 -22.19 -2.05
CA ASP A 755 19.99 -23.08 -2.84
C ASP A 755 20.75 -22.26 -3.89
N ARG A 756 21.96 -21.82 -3.55
CA ARG A 756 22.81 -20.98 -4.42
C ARG A 756 23.25 -21.67 -5.74
N ASN A 757 23.06 -22.98 -5.84
CA ASN A 757 23.28 -23.74 -7.08
C ASN A 757 22.00 -23.87 -7.93
N HIS A 758 20.91 -23.24 -7.52
CA HIS A 758 19.67 -23.26 -8.24
C HIS A 758 19.44 -21.92 -8.95
N TRP A 759 19.16 -21.96 -10.25
CA TRP A 759 18.96 -20.75 -11.07
C TRP A 759 17.85 -19.84 -10.53
N LEU A 760 16.83 -20.39 -9.88
CA LEU A 760 15.71 -19.64 -9.30
C LEU A 760 16.19 -18.70 -8.18
N ALA A 761 17.21 -19.09 -7.42
CA ALA A 761 17.80 -18.29 -6.36
C ALA A 761 18.92 -17.34 -6.84
N ALA A 762 19.24 -17.34 -8.16
CA ALA A 762 20.30 -16.51 -8.70
C ALA A 762 19.97 -15.01 -8.57
N GLY A 763 20.87 -14.24 -7.96
CA GLY A 763 20.69 -12.81 -7.72
C GLY A 763 19.73 -12.46 -6.58
N VAL A 764 19.11 -13.41 -5.91
CA VAL A 764 18.32 -13.16 -4.69
C VAL A 764 19.28 -12.73 -3.58
N PRO A 765 19.02 -11.59 -2.88
CA PRO A 765 19.91 -11.07 -1.85
C PRO A 765 20.15 -12.07 -0.72
N GLU A 766 21.34 -12.01 -0.10
CA GLU A 766 21.60 -12.72 1.15
C GLU A 766 20.69 -12.18 2.26
N GLY A 767 20.24 -13.07 3.15
CA GLY A 767 19.31 -12.70 4.21
C GLY A 767 17.90 -12.33 3.70
N PHE A 768 17.51 -12.83 2.53
CA PHE A 768 16.12 -12.78 2.06
C PHE A 768 15.19 -13.36 3.12
N ARG A 769 14.09 -12.66 3.39
CA ARG A 769 13.05 -13.07 4.34
C ARG A 769 11.77 -13.41 3.58
N GLY A 770 11.19 -14.58 3.83
CA GLY A 770 9.88 -14.97 3.31
C GLY A 770 8.77 -14.34 4.15
N LEU A 771 7.88 -13.56 3.52
CA LEU A 771 6.65 -13.11 4.20
C LEU A 771 5.67 -14.27 4.24
N THR A 772 5.26 -14.68 5.44
CA THR A 772 4.38 -15.81 5.70
C THR A 772 3.13 -15.32 6.42
N ASN A 773 1.96 -15.52 5.81
CA ASN A 773 0.68 -15.06 6.35
C ASN A 773 -0.44 -16.11 6.22
N SER A 774 -0.08 -17.36 6.20
CA SER A 774 -1.01 -18.48 6.02
C SER A 774 -0.71 -19.62 6.98
N ASN A 775 -1.44 -20.73 6.81
CA ASN A 775 -1.15 -22.01 7.45
C ASN A 775 -0.58 -23.04 6.46
N ARG A 776 -0.13 -22.60 5.28
CA ARG A 776 0.45 -23.50 4.28
C ARG A 776 1.81 -24.01 4.75
N LEU A 777 2.00 -25.30 4.65
CA LEU A 777 3.23 -25.96 5.08
C LEU A 777 3.58 -27.06 4.08
N TYR A 778 4.48 -26.77 3.18
CA TYR A 778 4.89 -27.68 2.13
C TYR A 778 6.23 -28.34 2.45
N LEU A 779 6.32 -29.64 2.13
CA LEU A 779 7.52 -30.46 2.25
C LEU A 779 7.98 -30.91 0.88
N ALA A 780 9.28 -30.97 0.68
CA ALA A 780 9.88 -31.58 -0.50
C ALA A 780 9.52 -33.08 -0.56
N PRO A 781 9.50 -33.69 -1.75
CA PRO A 781 9.29 -35.13 -1.89
C PRO A 781 10.31 -35.92 -1.07
N GLU A 782 9.88 -37.11 -0.55
CA GLU A 782 10.76 -38.01 0.18
C GLU A 782 11.84 -38.63 -0.72
N GLY A 783 12.99 -38.91 -0.14
CA GLY A 783 14.08 -39.58 -0.80
C GLY A 783 15.27 -38.69 -1.18
N ALA A 784 16.15 -39.17 -2.02
CA ALA A 784 17.30 -38.41 -2.49
C ALA A 784 16.81 -37.26 -3.42
N PRO A 785 17.38 -36.03 -3.30
CA PRO A 785 17.02 -34.94 -4.16
C PRO A 785 17.16 -35.31 -5.64
N SER A 786 16.09 -35.16 -6.40
CA SER A 786 16.10 -35.38 -7.85
C SER A 786 16.54 -34.08 -8.55
N PRO A 787 17.36 -34.14 -9.61
CA PRO A 787 17.67 -32.96 -10.43
C PRO A 787 16.42 -32.31 -11.05
N ARG A 788 15.29 -33.04 -11.08
CA ARG A 788 14.02 -32.54 -11.59
C ARG A 788 13.10 -31.94 -10.53
N GLN A 789 13.44 -32.11 -9.25
CA GLN A 789 12.60 -31.75 -8.10
C GLN A 789 13.47 -31.03 -7.07
N ARG A 790 13.42 -29.71 -7.02
CA ARG A 790 14.31 -28.91 -6.18
C ARG A 790 13.56 -27.81 -5.43
N ALA A 791 13.79 -27.72 -4.13
CA ALA A 791 13.47 -26.56 -3.35
C ALA A 791 14.56 -25.49 -3.59
N GLY A 792 14.23 -24.46 -4.34
CA GLY A 792 15.14 -23.33 -4.57
C GLY A 792 15.29 -22.44 -3.32
N VAL A 793 14.21 -22.37 -2.50
CA VAL A 793 14.18 -21.64 -1.24
C VAL A 793 13.41 -22.45 -0.21
N THR A 794 13.97 -22.60 0.98
CA THR A 794 13.31 -23.17 2.17
C THR A 794 13.30 -22.15 3.31
N TYR A 795 12.43 -22.30 4.27
CA TYR A 795 12.60 -21.62 5.54
C TYR A 795 13.88 -22.09 6.22
N ALA A 796 14.61 -21.18 6.85
CA ALA A 796 15.83 -21.53 7.58
C ALA A 796 15.52 -22.51 8.72
N SER A 797 16.53 -23.20 9.23
CA SER A 797 16.37 -24.20 10.29
C SER A 797 17.49 -24.11 11.34
N GLY A 798 17.29 -24.75 12.47
CA GLY A 798 18.27 -24.74 13.57
C GLY A 798 18.55 -23.32 14.08
N ASN A 799 19.82 -22.96 14.23
CA ASN A 799 20.23 -21.67 14.78
C ASN A 799 19.98 -20.49 13.82
N ASP A 800 19.74 -20.75 12.53
CA ASP A 800 19.49 -19.72 11.54
C ASP A 800 17.99 -19.39 11.40
N PHE A 801 17.11 -20.15 12.07
CA PHE A 801 15.69 -19.88 12.10
C PHE A 801 15.42 -18.63 12.96
N ALA A 802 14.96 -17.58 12.32
CA ALA A 802 14.60 -16.32 12.95
C ALA A 802 13.44 -15.66 12.17
N TYR A 803 12.64 -14.87 12.86
CA TYR A 803 11.52 -14.17 12.25
C TYR A 803 11.30 -12.80 12.91
N SER A 804 10.58 -11.94 12.22
CA SER A 804 10.00 -10.67 12.71
C SER A 804 8.49 -10.79 12.67
N GLY A 805 7.78 -10.21 13.62
CA GLY A 805 6.33 -10.34 13.79
C GLY A 805 5.95 -11.47 14.76
N HIS A 806 4.67 -11.84 14.79
CA HIS A 806 4.18 -12.89 15.68
C HIS A 806 4.09 -14.25 14.98
N MET A 807 4.49 -15.30 15.70
CA MET A 807 4.36 -16.68 15.27
C MET A 807 3.85 -17.54 16.44
N TRP A 808 2.98 -18.50 16.13
CA TRP A 808 2.52 -19.49 17.12
C TRP A 808 3.57 -20.59 17.29
N GLN A 809 3.62 -21.18 18.47
CA GLN A 809 4.57 -22.27 18.79
C GLN A 809 4.50 -23.42 17.75
N GLU A 810 3.29 -23.79 17.30
CA GLU A 810 3.12 -24.83 16.28
C GLU A 810 3.79 -24.47 14.94
N SER A 811 3.77 -23.20 14.57
CA SER A 811 4.43 -22.72 13.36
C SER A 811 5.96 -22.62 13.55
N GLU A 812 6.43 -22.22 14.73
CA GLU A 812 7.86 -22.23 15.09
C GLU A 812 8.46 -23.64 15.01
N GLU A 813 7.69 -24.66 15.42
CA GLU A 813 8.13 -26.05 15.41
C GLU A 813 8.09 -26.68 13.99
N ARG A 814 7.16 -26.25 13.11
CA ARG A 814 6.87 -26.91 11.84
C ARG A 814 7.46 -26.24 10.61
N LEU A 815 7.64 -24.90 10.62
CA LEU A 815 8.17 -24.16 9.48
C LEU A 815 9.65 -24.41 9.18
N PRO A 816 10.53 -24.64 10.17
CA PRO A 816 11.96 -24.86 9.89
C PRO A 816 12.20 -25.95 8.85
N GLY A 817 12.85 -25.59 7.72
CA GLY A 817 13.15 -26.51 6.62
C GLY A 817 12.00 -26.76 5.64
N ALA A 818 10.79 -26.25 5.89
CA ALA A 818 9.70 -26.32 4.95
C ALA A 818 9.99 -25.51 3.68
N VAL A 819 9.31 -25.85 2.60
CA VAL A 819 9.53 -25.25 1.28
C VAL A 819 8.85 -23.88 1.18
N PHE A 820 9.61 -22.88 0.76
CA PHE A 820 9.10 -21.56 0.39
C PHE A 820 8.92 -21.39 -1.13
N ALA A 821 9.94 -21.83 -1.93
CA ALA A 821 9.84 -21.83 -3.37
C ALA A 821 10.42 -23.13 -3.95
N TYR A 822 9.71 -23.74 -4.87
CA TYR A 822 9.97 -25.10 -5.42
C TYR A 822 9.89 -25.11 -6.93
N GLU A 823 10.79 -25.88 -7.57
CA GLU A 823 10.70 -26.20 -8.98
C GLU A 823 10.52 -27.70 -9.19
N GLU A 824 9.63 -28.08 -10.12
CA GLU A 824 9.56 -29.41 -10.68
C GLU A 824 9.49 -29.40 -12.20
N ARG A 825 10.32 -30.20 -12.84
CA ARG A 825 10.33 -30.39 -14.30
C ARG A 825 9.31 -31.47 -14.67
N VAL A 826 8.39 -31.11 -15.56
CA VAL A 826 7.26 -31.93 -15.98
C VAL A 826 7.24 -32.07 -17.49
N GLY A 827 7.63 -33.23 -18.00
CA GLY A 827 7.82 -33.39 -19.45
C GLY A 827 8.95 -32.51 -19.97
N SER A 828 8.63 -31.63 -20.92
CA SER A 828 9.54 -30.61 -21.45
C SER A 828 9.43 -29.25 -20.75
N GLY A 829 8.41 -29.04 -19.92
CA GLY A 829 8.16 -27.82 -19.18
C GLY A 829 8.46 -27.94 -17.69
N ARG A 830 7.89 -27.03 -16.92
CA ARG A 830 8.11 -26.95 -15.47
C ARG A 830 6.98 -26.29 -14.71
N VAL A 831 6.92 -26.54 -13.42
CA VAL A 831 6.12 -25.81 -12.44
C VAL A 831 7.07 -25.16 -11.45
N ILE A 832 6.81 -23.87 -11.16
CA ILE A 832 7.50 -23.11 -10.11
C ILE A 832 6.43 -22.71 -9.10
N ALA A 833 6.52 -23.25 -7.88
CA ALA A 833 5.49 -23.07 -6.85
C ALA A 833 6.04 -22.24 -5.68
N PHE A 834 5.29 -21.21 -5.29
CA PHE A 834 5.53 -20.43 -4.10
C PHE A 834 4.53 -20.80 -3.01
N ALA A 835 5.00 -21.04 -1.80
CA ALA A 835 4.15 -21.35 -0.65
C ALA A 835 3.25 -20.17 -0.25
N GLU A 836 3.74 -18.96 -0.46
CA GLU A 836 3.06 -17.70 -0.13
C GLU A 836 2.97 -16.79 -1.35
N ASP A 837 2.19 -15.69 -1.27
CA ASP A 837 2.19 -14.70 -2.33
C ASP A 837 3.43 -13.82 -2.25
N ILE A 838 4.36 -14.05 -3.16
CA ILE A 838 5.64 -13.35 -3.23
C ILE A 838 5.51 -11.87 -3.61
N ASN A 839 4.33 -11.42 -4.08
CA ASN A 839 4.05 -10.04 -4.48
C ASN A 839 3.16 -9.31 -3.47
N PHE A 840 3.05 -9.80 -2.24
CA PHE A 840 2.13 -9.29 -1.23
C PHE A 840 2.10 -7.76 -1.20
N ARG A 841 0.92 -7.18 -1.49
CA ARG A 841 0.64 -5.73 -1.54
C ARG A 841 1.64 -4.92 -2.38
N ALA A 842 2.35 -5.53 -3.30
CA ALA A 842 3.38 -4.95 -4.17
C ALA A 842 4.46 -4.09 -3.47
N TYR A 843 4.38 -3.88 -2.16
CA TYR A 843 5.42 -3.25 -1.35
C TYR A 843 6.42 -4.27 -0.76
N TYR A 844 6.14 -5.56 -0.80
CA TYR A 844 7.11 -6.61 -0.45
C TYR A 844 8.10 -6.77 -1.61
N ARG A 845 9.05 -5.80 -1.70
CA ARG A 845 10.00 -5.67 -2.82
C ARG A 845 11.15 -6.69 -2.74
N GLY A 846 11.50 -7.17 -1.53
CA GLY A 846 12.56 -8.16 -1.33
C GLY A 846 12.34 -9.48 -2.08
N GLY A 847 11.08 -9.83 -2.36
CA GLY A 847 10.70 -11.03 -3.14
C GLY A 847 10.75 -10.88 -4.66
N ASN A 848 10.84 -9.65 -5.19
CA ASN A 848 10.66 -9.38 -6.62
C ASN A 848 11.67 -10.11 -7.49
N ARG A 849 12.96 -10.21 -7.09
CA ARG A 849 13.96 -10.91 -7.87
C ARG A 849 13.61 -12.39 -8.07
N LEU A 850 13.14 -13.05 -7.01
CA LEU A 850 12.73 -14.45 -7.04
C LEU A 850 11.51 -14.67 -7.97
N PHE A 851 10.52 -13.79 -7.89
CA PHE A 851 9.34 -13.80 -8.77
C PHE A 851 9.72 -13.58 -10.24
N LEU A 852 10.55 -12.58 -10.52
CA LEU A 852 11.01 -12.28 -11.89
C LEU A 852 11.85 -13.41 -12.47
N ASN A 853 12.71 -14.08 -11.67
CA ASN A 853 13.41 -15.28 -12.11
C ASN A 853 12.41 -16.35 -12.56
N ALA A 854 11.38 -16.63 -11.79
CA ALA A 854 10.35 -17.61 -12.14
C ALA A 854 9.64 -17.28 -13.44
N VAL A 855 9.19 -16.03 -13.60
CA VAL A 855 8.35 -15.59 -14.73
C VAL A 855 9.15 -15.39 -16.01
N LEU A 856 10.31 -14.76 -15.93
CA LEU A 856 11.07 -14.29 -17.10
C LEU A 856 12.23 -15.23 -17.49
N ALA A 857 12.93 -15.79 -16.51
CA ALA A 857 14.03 -16.72 -16.78
C ALA A 857 13.58 -18.18 -16.85
N GLY A 858 12.50 -18.54 -16.17
CA GLY A 858 11.93 -19.89 -16.13
C GLY A 858 11.80 -20.56 -17.50
N PRO A 859 11.20 -19.91 -18.52
CA PRO A 859 11.09 -20.48 -19.86
C PRO A 859 12.43 -20.79 -20.57
N SER A 860 13.53 -20.19 -20.12
CA SER A 860 14.87 -20.34 -20.67
C SER A 860 15.79 -21.16 -19.78
N ALA A 861 15.39 -21.46 -18.54
CA ALA A 861 16.21 -22.13 -17.55
C ALA A 861 16.54 -23.58 -17.95
N PRO A 862 17.70 -24.11 -17.51
CA PRO A 862 18.19 -25.43 -17.91
C PRO A 862 17.32 -26.59 -17.43
#